data_552bdffb50989087419fda569a9679ac
#
_entry.id   552bdffb50989087419fda569a9679ac
#
_cell.length_a   1.000
_cell.length_b   1.000
_cell.length_c   1.000
_cell.angle_alpha   90.00
_cell.angle_beta   90.00
_cell.angle_gamma   90.00
#
_symmetry.space_group_name_H-M   'P 1'
#
loop_
_entity.id
_entity.type
_entity.pdbx_description
1 polymer ?
#
loop_
_entity_poly.entity_id
_entity_poly.type
_entity_poly.pdbx_seq_one_letter_code
_entity_poly.pdbx_strand_id
1 'polypeptide(L)'
;MKYQQNSKREEKSKFITNQLTNMAHIPIRSYLYLLLGTTLFSCVPQELKPPFELKCENIPVPVGVDTQTPRLSWKLPLLEEDSINRVEIWLSTDSTQLSGRQSGYWNKSIIGAPIRVSYDGQPLDSYTTYYWKIGYQTSSKQKTTFSPISSFTTGCLSPDNWKGKWITDKHDITYRPAPYYRKSFQLDKTIEQALLTIASAGLHELSVNGQRAGNHFLDPMYTHFDKRILSVTHDVTSLLSLGENVIGVQLGNGWYNHQSTAVWFFDKASWRNRPKFTAQLHLRYTDGTTEYLGTDSTWQTTDSPVIFNSIYTAEHYDAQKELAGWDSPGFNATGWYHAQETESPTETIKSQVMHPIRETARYTATQCQKINDSCYVYHFPKNIAGVTELKVKGKKGTKLRLKHGELLDKNGMVNMANIDYHYRPTDDSDPFQTDIVILSGKQDRFMPKFNYKGFQFVEVSSSAPIQLSDKNLIAVEMHSDVPAIGYWSSSSDLLNKIWKATNSSYLANLFGYPTDCPQREKNGWTGDAHIAIETGLYNFDGISIYEKWMNDFCDEQKDNGVLPCIIPTSVWGYDWANGVDWTSAVAIIPWEIYRFYGDTTLLRRMYGAIKKYVSYIESISTNHLTDWGLGDWVPVRSKSNITLTSSIYYYTDVCILAKAARLFGYAEDASYYNTLAQKIKEAINTSFLNKETGIYAGGTQTELAMPLYWGIVPEEDKKKVAARLHELVEKDDYHLDVGLLGSKALLSALSDNGYAETAYKVASQDTYPSWGYWFKQGATTLHENWRTDVVIDNSYNHIMFGEIGAWLYKGLGGIQIDEKHPGFKHILLKPFFPADMNELTIRYNTPYGWLNINWVRQTNDCIRYTIDIPAGTSATFVPFTMPEPQKSITLQAGKHSLELDFIHQLINQR
;
A
#
# COMPACT_ATOMS: atom_id res chain seq x y z
N MET A 1 -13.12 30.13 -41.52
CA MET A 1 -14.45 30.66 -41.10
C MET A 1 -14.40 30.95 -39.61
N LYS A 2 -14.02 32.20 -39.28
CA LYS A 2 -14.19 32.83 -37.96
C LYS A 2 -15.55 33.53 -38.02
N TYR A 3 -16.45 33.19 -37.16
CA TYR A 3 -17.67 33.94 -36.70
C TYR A 3 -18.68 32.93 -36.21
N GLN A 4 -18.67 32.73 -34.87
CA GLN A 4 -19.87 32.33 -34.09
C GLN A 4 -19.40 31.68 -32.73
N GLN A 5 -18.75 32.44 -31.88
CA GLN A 5 -18.58 32.14 -30.47
C GLN A 5 -18.45 33.43 -29.66
N ASN A 6 -19.35 34.37 -29.77
CA ASN A 6 -19.38 35.57 -28.94
C ASN A 6 -20.78 36.07 -28.62
N SER A 7 -21.75 35.17 -28.37
CA SER A 7 -23.11 35.60 -28.00
C SER A 7 -23.71 34.95 -26.74
N LYS A 8 -22.91 34.27 -25.93
CA LYS A 8 -23.38 33.68 -24.64
C LYS A 8 -22.65 34.14 -23.38
N ARG A 9 -21.87 35.20 -23.47
CA ARG A 9 -21.18 35.80 -22.29
C ARG A 9 -21.70 37.17 -21.85
N GLU A 10 -22.61 37.77 -22.58
CA GLU A 10 -23.18 39.09 -22.24
C GLU A 10 -24.55 39.07 -21.56
N GLU A 11 -25.25 37.94 -21.49
CA GLU A 11 -26.56 37.87 -20.82
C GLU A 11 -26.54 37.56 -19.34
N LYS A 12 -25.37 37.23 -18.74
CA LYS A 12 -25.22 37.03 -17.27
C LYS A 12 -24.70 38.24 -16.49
N SER A 13 -24.38 39.34 -17.17
CA SER A 13 -23.90 40.59 -16.54
C SER A 13 -24.97 41.67 -16.36
N LYS A 14 -26.19 41.49 -16.86
CA LYS A 14 -27.27 42.51 -16.79
C LYS A 14 -28.35 42.24 -15.76
N PHE A 15 -28.22 41.27 -14.89
CA PHE A 15 -29.22 40.96 -13.87
C PHE A 15 -28.86 41.35 -12.43
N ILE A 16 -27.72 42.03 -12.20
CA ILE A 16 -27.28 42.46 -10.84
C ILE A 16 -27.19 44.01 -10.69
N THR A 17 -27.58 44.82 -11.68
CA THR A 17 -27.39 46.29 -11.61
C THR A 17 -28.68 47.09 -11.58
N ASN A 18 -29.87 46.55 -11.29
CA ASN A 18 -31.14 47.28 -11.28
C ASN A 18 -31.96 47.10 -10.00
N GLN A 19 -31.35 47.15 -8.80
CA GLN A 19 -32.09 47.33 -7.55
C GLN A 19 -31.39 48.29 -6.54
N LEU A 20 -30.84 49.40 -6.99
CA LEU A 20 -30.38 50.48 -6.10
C LEU A 20 -30.56 51.84 -6.76
N THR A 21 -31.81 52.25 -6.96
CA THR A 21 -32.17 53.69 -7.15
C THR A 21 -33.68 53.77 -7.00
N ASN A 22 -34.11 54.05 -5.80
CA ASN A 22 -35.30 54.84 -5.45
C ASN A 22 -35.54 54.76 -3.93
N MET A 23 -35.04 55.78 -3.22
CA MET A 23 -35.67 56.36 -2.03
C MET A 23 -34.95 57.66 -1.72
N ALA A 24 -35.57 58.75 -2.14
CA ALA A 24 -35.17 60.09 -1.75
C ALA A 24 -36.17 60.61 -0.73
N HIS A 25 -35.60 61.29 0.32
CA HIS A 25 -36.18 62.36 1.18
C HIS A 25 -37.35 62.05 2.11
N ILE A 26 -37.07 61.97 3.44
CA ILE A 26 -37.84 62.65 4.52
C ILE A 26 -36.87 63.06 5.66
N PRO A 27 -37.14 64.22 6.33
CA PRO A 27 -36.10 64.97 7.07
C PRO A 27 -35.99 64.63 8.56
N ILE A 28 -34.81 65.01 9.09
CA ILE A 28 -34.36 64.97 10.48
C ILE A 28 -35.32 65.72 11.41
N ARG A 29 -35.78 65.06 12.46
CA ARG A 29 -36.05 65.70 13.78
C ARG A 29 -35.69 64.73 14.90
N SER A 30 -34.89 65.20 15.79
CA SER A 30 -34.32 64.64 17.01
C SER A 30 -35.34 64.01 17.95
N TYR A 31 -34.99 62.80 18.47
CA TYR A 31 -35.28 62.43 19.87
C TYR A 31 -34.23 61.44 20.34
N LEU A 32 -33.52 61.93 21.38
CA LEU A 32 -32.54 61.19 22.15
C LEU A 32 -33.32 60.24 23.07
N TYR A 33 -33.21 58.88 22.79
CA TYR A 33 -33.56 57.88 23.82
C TYR A 33 -32.36 56.88 23.92
N LEU A 34 -31.82 56.92 25.14
CA LEU A 34 -30.84 55.97 25.63
C LEU A 34 -31.51 54.58 25.66
N LEU A 35 -31.15 53.70 24.70
CA LEU A 35 -31.49 52.31 24.77
C LEU A 35 -30.18 51.55 24.84
N LEU A 36 -29.88 51.01 26.05
CA LEU A 36 -28.93 49.91 26.20
C LEU A 36 -29.45 48.71 25.34
N GLY A 37 -28.90 48.61 24.14
CA GLY A 37 -29.03 47.39 23.32
C GLY A 37 -28.08 46.33 23.83
N THR A 38 -28.58 45.43 24.71
CA THR A 38 -27.94 44.11 24.91
C THR A 38 -27.96 43.40 23.59
N THR A 39 -26.81 43.38 22.91
CA THR A 39 -26.57 42.45 21.80
C THR A 39 -26.59 41.03 22.37
N LEU A 40 -27.75 40.42 22.30
CA LEU A 40 -27.88 38.99 22.38
C LEU A 40 -27.16 38.42 21.15
N PHE A 41 -25.91 38.06 21.33
CA PHE A 41 -25.30 37.07 20.46
C PHE A 41 -26.16 35.80 20.58
N SER A 42 -27.07 35.60 19.66
CA SER A 42 -27.73 34.33 19.46
C SER A 42 -26.62 33.35 19.07
N CYS A 43 -26.08 32.64 20.05
CA CYS A 43 -25.27 31.46 19.83
C CYS A 43 -26.21 30.44 19.16
N VAL A 44 -26.19 30.39 17.83
CA VAL A 44 -26.76 29.25 17.15
C VAL A 44 -25.94 28.06 17.63
N PRO A 45 -26.54 27.06 18.27
CA PRO A 45 -25.82 25.89 18.76
C PRO A 45 -25.13 25.24 17.56
N GLN A 46 -23.80 25.27 17.53
CA GLN A 46 -23.05 24.61 16.50
C GLN A 46 -23.41 23.13 16.52
N GLU A 47 -24.00 22.64 15.43
CA GLU A 47 -24.40 21.25 15.29
C GLU A 47 -23.15 20.37 15.29
N LEU A 48 -23.09 19.36 16.17
CA LEU A 48 -21.96 18.46 16.26
C LEU A 48 -21.87 17.62 14.97
N LYS A 49 -20.69 17.59 14.35
CA LYS A 49 -20.44 16.76 13.17
C LYS A 49 -20.45 15.28 13.56
N PRO A 50 -20.98 14.39 12.72
CA PRO A 50 -20.99 12.96 12.99
C PRO A 50 -19.60 12.31 12.92
N PRO A 51 -19.38 11.14 13.57
CA PRO A 51 -18.24 10.28 13.31
C PRO A 51 -18.17 9.86 11.84
N PHE A 52 -16.97 9.61 11.34
CA PHE A 52 -16.72 9.34 9.91
C PHE A 52 -15.65 8.27 9.71
N GLU A 53 -15.41 7.85 8.46
CA GLU A 53 -14.46 6.79 8.09
C GLU A 53 -14.65 5.52 8.92
N LEU A 54 -15.89 4.99 8.92
CA LEU A 54 -16.21 3.75 9.59
C LEU A 54 -15.62 2.56 8.80
N LYS A 55 -14.88 1.69 9.50
CA LYS A 55 -14.25 0.50 8.92
C LYS A 55 -14.47 -0.73 9.79
N CYS A 56 -14.57 -1.88 9.12
CA CYS A 56 -14.50 -3.21 9.74
C CYS A 56 -13.25 -3.92 9.17
N GLU A 57 -12.41 -4.49 10.03
CA GLU A 57 -11.11 -5.09 9.66
C GLU A 57 -10.26 -4.16 8.76
N ASN A 58 -10.23 -2.88 9.11
CA ASN A 58 -9.52 -1.80 8.40
C ASN A 58 -10.02 -1.50 6.97
N ILE A 59 -11.12 -2.11 6.53
CA ILE A 59 -11.71 -1.93 5.20
C ILE A 59 -13.09 -1.25 5.33
N PRO A 60 -13.41 -0.24 4.49
CA PRO A 60 -14.77 0.29 4.41
C PRO A 60 -15.71 -0.75 3.80
N VAL A 61 -16.81 -1.07 4.49
CA VAL A 61 -17.88 -1.97 4.00
C VAL A 61 -17.33 -3.29 3.41
N PRO A 62 -16.53 -4.07 4.15
CA PRO A 62 -15.97 -5.31 3.61
C PRO A 62 -17.04 -6.37 3.40
N VAL A 63 -16.84 -7.19 2.35
CA VAL A 63 -17.63 -8.39 2.07
C VAL A 63 -16.73 -9.61 2.22
N GLY A 64 -17.21 -10.63 2.93
CA GLY A 64 -16.46 -11.86 3.16
C GLY A 64 -15.63 -11.87 4.46
N VAL A 65 -15.99 -11.10 5.48
CA VAL A 65 -15.29 -11.11 6.78
C VAL A 65 -15.38 -12.51 7.40
N ASP A 66 -14.22 -13.13 7.74
CA ASP A 66 -14.14 -14.51 8.23
C ASP A 66 -13.71 -14.65 9.70
N THR A 67 -13.93 -13.60 10.49
CA THR A 67 -13.68 -13.62 11.94
C THR A 67 -14.96 -13.43 12.76
N GLN A 68 -15.04 -14.14 13.90
CA GLN A 68 -16.14 -14.00 14.86
C GLN A 68 -16.03 -12.75 15.72
N THR A 69 -14.86 -12.09 15.74
CA THR A 69 -14.59 -10.92 16.57
C THR A 69 -14.05 -9.75 15.74
N PRO A 70 -14.78 -9.29 14.69
CA PRO A 70 -14.29 -8.26 13.82
C PRO A 70 -13.98 -6.96 14.56
N ARG A 71 -12.91 -6.26 14.12
CA ARG A 71 -12.52 -4.97 14.64
C ARG A 71 -13.30 -3.87 13.91
N LEU A 72 -14.02 -3.09 14.67
CA LEU A 72 -14.71 -1.89 14.19
C LEU A 72 -13.88 -0.67 14.55
N SER A 73 -13.66 0.25 13.60
CA SER A 73 -12.92 1.48 13.80
C SER A 73 -13.61 2.67 13.13
N TRP A 74 -13.31 3.87 13.61
CA TRP A 74 -13.92 5.11 13.16
C TRP A 74 -13.04 6.29 13.49
N LYS A 75 -13.38 7.48 12.96
CA LYS A 75 -12.78 8.75 13.32
C LYS A 75 -13.81 9.68 13.95
N LEU A 76 -13.32 10.56 14.80
CA LEU A 76 -14.14 11.53 15.51
C LEU A 76 -13.88 12.92 14.96
N PRO A 77 -14.90 13.79 14.84
CA PRO A 77 -14.71 15.14 14.33
C PRO A 77 -13.90 15.99 15.30
N LEU A 78 -13.18 16.97 14.77
CA LEU A 78 -12.53 17.99 15.59
C LEU A 78 -13.60 18.80 16.33
N LEU A 79 -13.43 18.93 17.64
CA LEU A 79 -14.27 19.71 18.53
C LEU A 79 -13.51 20.98 18.94
N GLU A 80 -14.17 22.12 18.83
CA GLU A 80 -13.69 23.39 19.36
C GLU A 80 -14.24 23.54 20.79
N GLU A 81 -13.37 23.65 21.78
CA GLU A 81 -13.70 23.93 23.20
C GLU A 81 -14.56 22.86 23.92
N ASP A 82 -14.61 21.61 23.44
CA ASP A 82 -15.34 20.52 24.09
C ASP A 82 -14.54 19.20 24.06
N SER A 83 -14.88 18.24 24.87
CA SER A 83 -14.26 16.93 24.97
C SER A 83 -15.27 15.80 24.80
N ILE A 84 -14.84 14.67 24.25
CA ILE A 84 -15.69 13.50 24.10
C ILE A 84 -15.69 12.73 25.43
N ASN A 85 -16.87 12.57 25.96
CA ASN A 85 -17.10 11.89 27.23
C ASN A 85 -17.35 10.39 27.04
N ARG A 86 -18.10 10.01 25.99
CA ARG A 86 -18.54 8.64 25.76
C ARG A 86 -18.77 8.37 24.27
N VAL A 87 -18.54 7.13 23.85
CA VAL A 87 -18.99 6.61 22.55
C VAL A 87 -19.96 5.46 22.74
N GLU A 88 -20.89 5.31 21.81
CA GLU A 88 -21.88 4.25 21.74
C GLU A 88 -21.83 3.59 20.36
N ILE A 89 -21.72 2.26 20.33
CA ILE A 89 -21.71 1.48 19.10
C ILE A 89 -22.95 0.61 19.09
N TRP A 90 -23.67 0.60 17.98
CA TRP A 90 -24.87 -0.20 17.77
C TRP A 90 -24.73 -1.04 16.51
N LEU A 91 -25.09 -2.33 16.60
CA LEU A 91 -25.02 -3.29 15.50
C LEU A 91 -26.33 -4.06 15.40
N SER A 92 -26.82 -4.30 14.19
CA SER A 92 -28.03 -5.08 13.88
C SER A 92 -27.91 -5.77 12.51
N THR A 93 -28.66 -6.82 12.30
CA THR A 93 -28.89 -7.42 10.98
C THR A 93 -29.98 -6.66 10.17
N ASP A 94 -30.68 -5.73 10.80
CA ASP A 94 -31.71 -4.89 10.19
C ASP A 94 -31.35 -3.40 10.35
N SER A 95 -31.07 -2.71 9.27
CA SER A 95 -30.71 -1.28 9.26
C SER A 95 -31.82 -0.37 9.77
N THR A 96 -33.09 -0.78 9.66
CA THR A 96 -34.25 0.01 10.10
C THR A 96 -34.29 0.15 11.63
N GLN A 97 -33.86 -0.91 12.35
CA GLN A 97 -33.75 -0.89 13.82
C GLN A 97 -32.76 0.17 14.30
N LEU A 98 -31.64 0.32 13.59
CA LEU A 98 -30.66 1.34 13.92
C LEU A 98 -31.19 2.76 13.71
N SER A 99 -32.08 2.96 12.75
CA SER A 99 -32.74 4.25 12.50
C SER A 99 -33.69 4.61 13.65
N GLY A 100 -34.35 3.62 14.23
CA GLY A 100 -35.31 3.76 15.35
C GLY A 100 -34.70 3.89 16.75
N ARG A 101 -33.37 3.95 16.91
CA ARG A 101 -32.65 3.90 18.19
C ARG A 101 -32.85 2.59 19.00
N GLN A 102 -33.19 1.51 18.35
CA GLN A 102 -33.22 0.18 18.93
C GLN A 102 -31.96 -0.58 18.55
N SER A 103 -31.23 -1.10 19.53
CA SER A 103 -30.12 -2.01 19.28
C SER A 103 -30.68 -3.43 19.23
N GLY A 104 -30.69 -4.03 18.00
CA GLY A 104 -31.32 -5.34 17.84
C GLY A 104 -30.38 -6.53 18.14
N TYR A 105 -29.07 -6.35 17.95
CA TYR A 105 -28.14 -7.47 17.97
C TYR A 105 -27.02 -7.29 19.01
N TRP A 106 -26.35 -6.16 19.00
CA TRP A 106 -25.27 -5.83 19.93
C TRP A 106 -25.14 -4.32 20.12
N ASN A 107 -24.86 -3.92 21.35
CA ASN A 107 -24.49 -2.53 21.65
C ASN A 107 -23.36 -2.46 22.68
N LYS A 108 -22.55 -1.43 22.59
CA LYS A 108 -21.45 -1.19 23.53
C LYS A 108 -21.30 0.30 23.80
N SER A 109 -21.19 0.65 25.09
CA SER A 109 -20.93 2.02 25.52
C SER A 109 -19.58 2.07 26.23
N ILE A 110 -18.72 3.01 25.81
CA ILE A 110 -17.34 3.12 26.28
C ILE A 110 -17.07 4.56 26.70
N ILE A 111 -16.50 4.75 27.89
CA ILE A 111 -16.11 6.08 28.40
C ILE A 111 -14.87 6.59 27.66
N GLY A 112 -14.83 7.87 27.34
CA GLY A 112 -13.75 8.52 26.62
C GLY A 112 -13.93 8.51 25.10
N ALA A 113 -12.84 8.67 24.39
CA ALA A 113 -12.79 8.80 22.93
C ALA A 113 -12.01 7.64 22.26
N PRO A 114 -12.40 6.36 22.43
CA PRO A 114 -11.80 5.27 21.69
C PRO A 114 -12.10 5.43 20.20
N ILE A 115 -11.18 4.95 19.36
CA ILE A 115 -11.30 4.99 17.90
C ILE A 115 -11.49 3.60 17.28
N ARG A 116 -11.55 2.58 18.14
CA ARG A 116 -11.76 1.17 17.72
C ARG A 116 -12.32 0.33 18.86
N VAL A 117 -12.93 -0.78 18.45
CA VAL A 117 -13.40 -1.83 19.36
C VAL A 117 -13.41 -3.17 18.63
N SER A 118 -13.10 -4.26 19.31
CA SER A 118 -13.42 -5.60 18.81
C SER A 118 -14.84 -5.96 19.20
N TYR A 119 -15.57 -6.57 18.28
CA TYR A 119 -16.86 -7.16 18.54
C TYR A 119 -16.72 -8.28 19.59
N ASP A 120 -17.56 -8.26 20.60
CA ASP A 120 -17.58 -9.23 21.71
C ASP A 120 -19.00 -9.70 22.05
N GLY A 121 -19.90 -9.65 21.05
CA GLY A 121 -21.29 -10.08 21.17
C GLY A 121 -21.48 -11.59 20.95
N GLN A 122 -22.73 -11.98 20.69
CA GLN A 122 -23.05 -13.36 20.31
C GLN A 122 -22.36 -13.78 18.99
N PRO A 123 -22.15 -15.07 18.72
CA PRO A 123 -21.55 -15.53 17.47
C PRO A 123 -22.23 -14.97 16.24
N LEU A 124 -21.41 -14.55 15.26
CA LEU A 124 -21.89 -14.04 13.99
C LEU A 124 -22.26 -15.22 13.06
N ASP A 125 -23.30 -15.03 12.25
CA ASP A 125 -23.72 -16.00 11.23
C ASP A 125 -22.92 -15.82 9.93
N SER A 126 -22.64 -16.93 9.22
CA SER A 126 -22.03 -16.90 7.90
C SER A 126 -22.95 -16.23 6.86
N TYR A 127 -22.36 -15.57 5.87
CA TYR A 127 -23.09 -14.95 4.73
C TYR A 127 -24.18 -13.96 5.15
N THR A 128 -23.94 -13.23 6.23
CA THR A 128 -24.89 -12.30 6.83
C THR A 128 -24.34 -10.88 6.81
N THR A 129 -25.18 -9.92 6.37
CA THR A 129 -24.85 -8.50 6.42
C THR A 129 -25.23 -7.93 7.77
N TYR A 130 -24.25 -7.32 8.42
CA TYR A 130 -24.41 -6.61 9.68
C TYR A 130 -24.28 -5.11 9.43
N TYR A 131 -25.26 -4.35 9.88
CA TYR A 131 -25.28 -2.89 9.85
C TYR A 131 -24.84 -2.35 11.20
N TRP A 132 -24.12 -1.26 11.21
CA TRP A 132 -23.67 -0.64 12.45
C TRP A 132 -23.49 0.86 12.33
N LYS A 133 -23.54 1.54 13.45
CA LYS A 133 -23.27 2.95 13.60
C LYS A 133 -22.58 3.23 14.91
N ILE A 134 -21.88 4.35 14.96
CA ILE A 134 -21.27 4.87 16.19
C ILE A 134 -21.82 6.26 16.47
N GLY A 135 -22.05 6.55 17.75
CA GLY A 135 -22.36 7.89 18.24
C GLY A 135 -21.41 8.31 19.33
N TYR A 136 -21.32 9.61 19.59
CA TYR A 136 -20.58 10.15 20.71
C TYR A 136 -21.37 11.22 21.47
N GLN A 137 -21.03 11.39 22.73
CA GLN A 137 -21.49 12.46 23.61
C GLN A 137 -20.28 13.29 24.01
N THR A 138 -20.47 14.60 24.15
CA THR A 138 -19.46 15.50 24.67
C THR A 138 -19.71 15.85 26.12
N SER A 139 -18.74 16.46 26.79
CA SER A 139 -18.87 16.88 28.16
C SER A 139 -19.93 17.97 28.32
N SER A 140 -20.14 18.81 27.31
CA SER A 140 -21.15 19.89 27.32
C SER A 140 -22.54 19.45 26.85
N LYS A 141 -22.63 18.40 26.00
CA LYS A 141 -23.87 17.93 25.35
C LYS A 141 -24.10 16.45 25.61
N GLN A 142 -25.18 16.14 26.34
CA GLN A 142 -25.58 14.75 26.62
C GLN A 142 -26.27 14.04 25.45
N LYS A 143 -26.71 14.78 24.41
CA LYS A 143 -27.34 14.18 23.23
C LYS A 143 -26.29 13.51 22.35
N THR A 144 -26.49 12.22 22.07
CA THR A 144 -25.60 11.45 21.21
C THR A 144 -25.75 11.89 19.76
N THR A 145 -24.62 12.19 19.10
CA THR A 145 -24.52 12.46 17.65
C THR A 145 -24.00 11.21 16.95
N PHE A 146 -24.82 10.59 16.08
CA PHE A 146 -24.50 9.35 15.39
C PHE A 146 -23.95 9.58 14.00
N SER A 147 -23.07 8.64 13.55
CA SER A 147 -22.61 8.50 12.17
C SER A 147 -23.76 8.08 11.25
N PRO A 148 -23.59 8.19 9.93
CA PRO A 148 -24.31 7.36 8.98
C PRO A 148 -24.14 5.87 9.33
N ILE A 149 -25.10 5.04 8.91
CA ILE A 149 -25.02 3.58 9.07
C ILE A 149 -23.97 3.05 8.08
N SER A 150 -23.06 2.22 8.55
CA SER A 150 -22.13 1.41 7.76
C SER A 150 -22.51 -0.06 7.86
N SER A 151 -21.85 -0.93 7.10
CA SER A 151 -22.08 -2.37 7.14
C SER A 151 -20.78 -3.17 6.91
N PHE A 152 -20.85 -4.44 7.26
CA PHE A 152 -19.93 -5.47 6.80
C PHE A 152 -20.73 -6.75 6.56
N THR A 153 -20.24 -7.58 5.64
CA THR A 153 -20.87 -8.87 5.35
C THR A 153 -19.88 -9.98 5.70
N THR A 154 -20.33 -10.95 6.48
CA THR A 154 -19.52 -12.12 6.81
C THR A 154 -19.37 -13.05 5.60
N GLY A 155 -18.26 -13.75 5.52
CA GLY A 155 -18.02 -14.85 4.59
C GLY A 155 -18.35 -16.21 5.22
N CYS A 156 -17.58 -17.22 4.84
CA CYS A 156 -17.66 -18.56 5.41
C CYS A 156 -16.97 -18.59 6.79
N LEU A 157 -17.74 -18.51 7.87
CA LEU A 157 -17.20 -18.50 9.24
C LEU A 157 -16.90 -19.89 9.81
N SER A 158 -17.36 -20.96 9.16
CA SER A 158 -17.06 -22.34 9.53
C SER A 158 -16.75 -23.17 8.28
N PRO A 159 -15.73 -24.03 8.30
CA PRO A 159 -15.44 -24.95 7.20
C PRO A 159 -16.65 -25.80 6.79
N ASP A 160 -17.52 -26.16 7.73
CA ASP A 160 -18.76 -26.95 7.46
C ASP A 160 -19.76 -26.22 6.56
N ASN A 161 -19.64 -24.89 6.47
CA ASN A 161 -20.46 -24.05 5.61
C ASN A 161 -19.94 -23.95 4.15
N TRP A 162 -18.77 -24.55 3.87
CA TRP A 162 -18.24 -24.64 2.51
C TRP A 162 -18.80 -25.87 1.81
N LYS A 163 -19.56 -25.69 0.73
CA LYS A 163 -20.30 -26.74 0.00
C LYS A 163 -19.71 -27.06 -1.37
N GLY A 164 -18.94 -26.14 -1.94
CA GLY A 164 -18.33 -26.33 -3.26
C GLY A 164 -17.23 -27.39 -3.24
N LYS A 165 -17.13 -28.19 -4.29
CA LYS A 165 -16.04 -29.12 -4.56
C LYS A 165 -14.93 -28.41 -5.30
N TRP A 166 -13.67 -28.82 -5.10
CA TRP A 166 -12.58 -28.40 -5.98
C TRP A 166 -12.74 -29.03 -7.36
N ILE A 167 -12.67 -28.22 -8.41
CA ILE A 167 -12.78 -28.67 -9.79
C ILE A 167 -11.64 -28.12 -10.64
N THR A 168 -11.27 -28.91 -11.68
CA THR A 168 -10.26 -28.56 -12.68
C THR A 168 -10.68 -29.07 -14.05
N ASP A 169 -9.91 -28.77 -15.11
CA ASP A 169 -10.10 -29.40 -16.42
C ASP A 169 -9.38 -30.76 -16.51
N LYS A 170 -9.44 -31.39 -17.67
CA LYS A 170 -8.85 -32.73 -17.95
C LYS A 170 -7.35 -32.71 -18.26
N HIS A 171 -6.75 -31.51 -18.36
CA HIS A 171 -5.38 -31.36 -18.85
C HIS A 171 -4.36 -31.46 -17.69
N ASP A 172 -3.13 -31.72 -18.08
CA ASP A 172 -2.02 -31.78 -17.13
C ASP A 172 -1.40 -30.39 -16.88
N ILE A 173 -0.40 -30.35 -16.02
CA ILE A 173 0.31 -29.14 -15.56
C ILE A 173 1.04 -28.40 -16.70
N THR A 174 1.33 -29.08 -17.82
CA THR A 174 2.07 -28.49 -18.96
C THR A 174 1.18 -27.86 -20.02
N TYR A 175 -0.12 -28.13 -19.95
CA TYR A 175 -1.08 -27.60 -20.91
C TYR A 175 -1.22 -26.09 -20.76
N ARG A 176 -0.96 -25.35 -21.87
CA ARG A 176 -0.80 -23.88 -21.82
C ARG A 176 -2.11 -23.07 -21.81
N PRO A 177 -3.14 -23.43 -22.62
CA PRO A 177 -4.35 -22.65 -22.70
C PRO A 177 -5.07 -22.52 -21.35
N ALA A 178 -5.56 -21.32 -21.07
CA ALA A 178 -6.40 -21.04 -19.91
C ALA A 178 -7.81 -21.59 -20.14
N PRO A 179 -8.42 -22.31 -19.18
CA PRO A 179 -9.76 -22.85 -19.34
C PRO A 179 -10.85 -21.82 -19.00
N TYR A 180 -11.98 -21.92 -19.71
CA TYR A 180 -13.27 -21.40 -19.28
C TYR A 180 -14.03 -22.48 -18.51
N TYR A 181 -14.79 -22.06 -17.49
CA TYR A 181 -15.75 -22.87 -16.76
C TYR A 181 -17.09 -22.16 -16.76
N ARG A 182 -18.19 -22.92 -16.89
CA ARG A 182 -19.54 -22.41 -16.98
C ARG A 182 -20.51 -23.29 -16.20
N LYS A 183 -21.44 -22.64 -15.48
CA LYS A 183 -22.59 -23.28 -14.87
C LYS A 183 -23.85 -22.48 -15.13
N SER A 184 -24.86 -23.09 -15.79
CA SER A 184 -26.20 -22.52 -15.86
C SER A 184 -27.08 -23.09 -14.75
N PHE A 185 -28.01 -22.28 -14.26
CA PHE A 185 -28.96 -22.64 -13.21
C PHE A 185 -30.23 -21.77 -13.33
N GLN A 186 -31.35 -22.24 -12.74
CA GLN A 186 -32.63 -21.55 -12.75
C GLN A 186 -32.90 -20.89 -11.40
N LEU A 187 -33.52 -19.72 -11.45
CA LEU A 187 -34.02 -19.03 -10.26
C LEU A 187 -35.53 -18.81 -10.41
N ASP A 188 -36.29 -19.43 -9.51
CA ASP A 188 -37.75 -19.37 -9.54
C ASP A 188 -38.33 -18.40 -8.49
N LYS A 189 -37.47 -17.88 -7.58
CA LYS A 189 -37.83 -16.96 -6.49
C LYS A 189 -37.09 -15.66 -6.59
N THR A 190 -37.71 -14.59 -6.07
CA THR A 190 -37.05 -13.28 -5.93
C THR A 190 -35.95 -13.33 -4.85
N ILE A 191 -34.77 -12.86 -5.25
CA ILE A 191 -33.58 -12.83 -4.38
C ILE A 191 -33.61 -11.58 -3.51
N GLU A 192 -33.30 -11.72 -2.24
CA GLU A 192 -32.98 -10.64 -1.33
C GLU A 192 -31.47 -10.33 -1.36
N GLN A 193 -30.63 -11.37 -1.33
CA GLN A 193 -29.17 -11.27 -1.37
C GLN A 193 -28.55 -12.50 -2.02
N ALA A 194 -27.49 -12.29 -2.80
CA ALA A 194 -26.70 -13.35 -3.40
C ALA A 194 -25.21 -13.06 -3.22
N LEU A 195 -24.50 -13.95 -2.49
CA LEU A 195 -23.07 -13.85 -2.22
C LEU A 195 -22.36 -15.01 -2.90
N LEU A 196 -21.46 -14.69 -3.83
CA LEU A 196 -20.63 -15.67 -4.55
C LEU A 196 -19.22 -15.62 -4.00
N THR A 197 -18.80 -16.70 -3.33
CA THR A 197 -17.46 -16.88 -2.79
C THR A 197 -16.69 -17.86 -3.66
N ILE A 198 -15.47 -17.49 -4.06
CA ILE A 198 -14.58 -18.30 -4.89
C ILE A 198 -13.20 -18.36 -4.26
N ALA A 199 -12.61 -19.55 -4.18
CA ALA A 199 -11.21 -19.80 -3.84
C ALA A 199 -10.54 -20.49 -5.02
N SER A 200 -9.40 -19.99 -5.49
CA SER A 200 -8.66 -20.57 -6.60
C SER A 200 -7.18 -20.77 -6.28
N ALA A 201 -6.65 -21.89 -6.71
CA ALA A 201 -5.22 -22.14 -6.86
C ALA A 201 -4.85 -21.78 -8.30
N GLY A 202 -4.20 -20.64 -8.44
CA GLY A 202 -4.07 -19.84 -9.66
C GLY A 202 -4.85 -18.53 -9.53
N LEU A 203 -5.09 -17.87 -10.65
CA LEU A 203 -5.88 -16.63 -10.72
C LEU A 203 -7.25 -16.91 -11.35
N HIS A 204 -8.24 -16.09 -11.05
CA HIS A 204 -9.56 -16.19 -11.68
C HIS A 204 -10.10 -14.84 -12.15
N GLU A 205 -10.85 -14.89 -13.23
CA GLU A 205 -11.83 -13.88 -13.65
C GLU A 205 -13.23 -14.48 -13.52
N LEU A 206 -14.11 -13.75 -12.84
CA LEU A 206 -15.45 -14.20 -12.48
C LEU A 206 -16.50 -13.34 -13.18
N SER A 207 -17.49 -13.97 -13.82
CA SER A 207 -18.64 -13.29 -14.42
C SER A 207 -19.97 -13.93 -14.02
N VAL A 208 -21.03 -13.16 -14.06
CA VAL A 208 -22.40 -13.60 -13.89
C VAL A 208 -23.24 -12.98 -14.99
N ASN A 209 -23.93 -13.80 -15.78
CA ASN A 209 -24.78 -13.36 -16.90
C ASN A 209 -24.06 -12.44 -17.90
N GLY A 210 -22.78 -12.74 -18.21
CA GLY A 210 -21.95 -11.96 -19.13
C GLY A 210 -21.38 -10.67 -18.54
N GLN A 211 -21.61 -10.39 -17.27
CA GLN A 211 -21.07 -9.23 -16.58
C GLN A 211 -20.01 -9.65 -15.55
N ARG A 212 -18.88 -8.93 -15.53
CA ARG A 212 -17.80 -9.18 -14.59
C ARG A 212 -18.27 -8.96 -13.14
N ALA A 213 -17.99 -9.90 -12.25
CA ALA A 213 -18.29 -9.78 -10.84
C ALA A 213 -17.19 -8.94 -10.14
N GLY A 214 -17.54 -7.73 -9.77
CA GLY A 214 -16.61 -6.79 -9.13
C GLY A 214 -15.62 -6.14 -10.09
N ASN A 215 -14.61 -5.44 -9.53
CA ASN A 215 -13.60 -4.68 -10.26
C ASN A 215 -12.16 -5.01 -9.82
N HIS A 216 -11.99 -6.17 -9.20
CA HIS A 216 -10.68 -6.65 -8.76
C HIS A 216 -9.89 -7.26 -9.92
N PHE A 217 -8.57 -7.21 -9.84
CA PHE A 217 -7.66 -7.88 -10.77
C PHE A 217 -6.73 -8.81 -10.03
N LEU A 218 -6.28 -9.87 -10.69
CA LEU A 218 -5.29 -10.82 -10.20
C LEU A 218 -5.69 -11.50 -8.86
N ASP A 219 -6.98 -11.73 -8.67
CA ASP A 219 -7.48 -12.47 -7.51
C ASP A 219 -7.31 -14.01 -7.68
N PRO A 220 -7.09 -14.72 -6.57
CA PRO A 220 -6.72 -14.25 -5.24
C PRO A 220 -5.22 -13.91 -5.16
N MET A 221 -4.84 -13.16 -4.10
CA MET A 221 -3.44 -12.81 -3.85
C MET A 221 -2.58 -14.04 -3.56
N TYR A 222 -1.29 -13.94 -3.92
CA TYR A 222 -0.29 -14.99 -3.76
C TYR A 222 -0.11 -15.37 -2.28
N THR A 223 -0.08 -16.69 -2.01
CA THR A 223 0.24 -17.34 -0.73
C THR A 223 1.10 -18.58 -0.97
N HIS A 224 1.60 -19.20 0.09
CA HIS A 224 2.16 -20.54 0.01
C HIS A 224 0.99 -21.54 -0.13
N PHE A 225 0.67 -21.98 -1.34
CA PHE A 225 -0.59 -22.68 -1.66
C PHE A 225 -0.77 -24.01 -0.94
N ASP A 226 0.32 -24.69 -0.51
CA ASP A 226 0.23 -25.90 0.35
C ASP A 226 -0.19 -25.58 1.78
N LYS A 227 -0.10 -24.31 2.21
CA LYS A 227 -0.39 -23.88 3.58
C LYS A 227 -1.71 -23.14 3.67
N ARG A 228 -1.99 -22.27 2.68
CA ARG A 228 -3.15 -21.40 2.72
C ARG A 228 -3.56 -20.93 1.33
N ILE A 229 -4.88 -20.91 1.09
CA ILE A 229 -5.50 -20.31 -0.09
C ILE A 229 -6.45 -19.21 0.35
N LEU A 230 -6.53 -18.15 -0.44
CA LEU A 230 -7.47 -17.05 -0.20
C LEU A 230 -8.75 -17.24 -1.02
N SER A 231 -9.88 -16.88 -0.41
CA SER A 231 -11.18 -16.79 -1.06
C SER A 231 -11.64 -15.35 -1.16
N VAL A 232 -12.31 -15.02 -2.25
CA VAL A 232 -12.91 -13.71 -2.50
C VAL A 232 -14.42 -13.84 -2.54
N THR A 233 -15.13 -13.00 -1.82
CA THR A 233 -16.61 -12.98 -1.81
C THR A 233 -17.10 -11.73 -2.55
N HIS A 234 -18.04 -11.94 -3.48
CA HIS A 234 -18.68 -10.87 -4.24
C HIS A 234 -20.18 -10.86 -3.93
N ASP A 235 -20.76 -9.68 -3.73
CA ASP A 235 -22.20 -9.47 -3.78
C ASP A 235 -22.61 -9.41 -5.26
N VAL A 236 -23.30 -10.42 -5.71
CA VAL A 236 -23.76 -10.57 -7.10
C VAL A 236 -25.29 -10.42 -7.23
N THR A 237 -25.97 -9.93 -6.18
CA THR A 237 -27.42 -9.79 -6.11
C THR A 237 -27.98 -9.07 -7.33
N SER A 238 -27.36 -7.95 -7.73
CA SER A 238 -27.82 -7.14 -8.88
C SER A 238 -27.52 -7.75 -10.25
N LEU A 239 -26.70 -8.80 -10.33
CA LEU A 239 -26.32 -9.48 -11.57
C LEU A 239 -27.23 -10.67 -11.89
N LEU A 240 -28.06 -11.10 -10.95
CA LEU A 240 -28.97 -12.24 -11.10
C LEU A 240 -30.40 -11.78 -11.44
N SER A 241 -31.12 -12.64 -12.13
CA SER A 241 -32.52 -12.41 -12.51
C SER A 241 -33.34 -13.70 -12.38
N LEU A 242 -34.67 -13.59 -12.34
CA LEU A 242 -35.57 -14.75 -12.46
C LEU A 242 -35.34 -15.47 -13.81
N GLY A 243 -35.40 -16.79 -13.79
CA GLY A 243 -35.14 -17.65 -14.94
C GLY A 243 -33.70 -18.14 -15.01
N GLU A 244 -33.20 -18.36 -16.23
CA GLU A 244 -31.84 -18.88 -16.44
C GLU A 244 -30.76 -17.83 -16.07
N ASN A 245 -29.79 -18.28 -15.30
CA ASN A 245 -28.61 -17.52 -14.95
C ASN A 245 -27.37 -18.36 -15.23
N VAL A 246 -26.22 -17.68 -15.40
CA VAL A 246 -24.94 -18.32 -15.72
C VAL A 246 -23.84 -17.72 -14.87
N ILE A 247 -23.05 -18.58 -14.24
CA ILE A 247 -21.75 -18.23 -13.66
C ILE A 247 -20.66 -18.64 -14.62
N GLY A 248 -19.77 -17.73 -14.99
CA GLY A 248 -18.59 -17.97 -15.81
C GLY A 248 -17.31 -17.75 -15.00
N VAL A 249 -16.34 -18.65 -15.13
CA VAL A 249 -15.01 -18.51 -14.54
C VAL A 249 -13.96 -18.78 -15.60
N GLN A 250 -12.98 -17.89 -15.71
CA GLN A 250 -11.74 -18.12 -16.46
C GLN A 250 -10.59 -18.26 -15.48
N LEU A 251 -9.80 -19.34 -15.57
CA LEU A 251 -8.64 -19.56 -14.70
C LEU A 251 -7.35 -19.17 -15.41
N GLY A 252 -6.46 -18.49 -14.67
CA GLY A 252 -5.08 -18.26 -15.03
C GLY A 252 -4.10 -19.02 -14.14
N ASN A 253 -2.88 -19.19 -14.62
CA ASN A 253 -1.83 -19.94 -13.92
C ASN A 253 -1.38 -19.27 -12.62
N GLY A 254 -1.25 -17.94 -12.60
CA GLY A 254 -0.72 -17.18 -11.48
C GLY A 254 0.63 -17.71 -11.01
N TRP A 255 0.87 -17.66 -9.69
CA TRP A 255 2.03 -18.26 -9.03
C TRP A 255 1.84 -19.76 -8.72
N TYR A 256 0.65 -20.32 -8.94
CA TYR A 256 0.33 -21.72 -8.67
C TYR A 256 0.89 -22.66 -9.75
N ASN A 257 0.75 -22.32 -11.03
CA ASN A 257 1.28 -23.11 -12.14
C ASN A 257 2.24 -22.28 -12.99
N HIS A 258 3.39 -21.94 -12.44
CA HIS A 258 4.39 -21.16 -13.15
C HIS A 258 5.02 -22.01 -14.27
N GLN A 259 4.81 -21.62 -15.53
CA GLN A 259 5.30 -22.36 -16.71
C GLN A 259 6.55 -21.74 -17.33
N SER A 260 6.88 -20.49 -16.96
CA SER A 260 8.11 -19.81 -17.39
C SER A 260 9.28 -20.17 -16.47
N THR A 261 10.49 -20.19 -16.97
CA THR A 261 11.69 -20.51 -16.17
C THR A 261 12.46 -19.25 -15.83
N ALA A 262 12.86 -19.14 -14.57
CA ALA A 262 13.65 -18.03 -14.03
C ALA A 262 14.60 -18.53 -12.94
N VAL A 263 15.55 -17.69 -12.54
CA VAL A 263 16.48 -18.01 -11.44
C VAL A 263 15.77 -18.26 -10.10
N TRP A 264 14.53 -17.82 -9.95
CA TRP A 264 13.72 -17.93 -8.72
C TRP A 264 13.07 -19.29 -8.50
N PHE A 265 13.18 -20.21 -9.47
CA PHE A 265 12.65 -21.57 -9.41
C PHE A 265 11.15 -21.69 -9.15
N PHE A 266 10.34 -20.71 -9.58
CA PHE A 266 8.88 -20.76 -9.44
C PHE A 266 8.26 -22.01 -10.08
N ASP A 267 8.88 -22.51 -11.15
CA ASP A 267 8.51 -23.75 -11.84
C ASP A 267 8.76 -25.03 -11.02
N LYS A 268 9.49 -24.92 -9.88
CA LYS A 268 9.82 -26.05 -8.97
C LYS A 268 9.08 -26.00 -7.64
N ALA A 269 8.10 -25.11 -7.50
CA ALA A 269 7.31 -25.02 -6.27
C ALA A 269 6.60 -26.34 -5.94
N SER A 270 6.58 -26.73 -4.65
CA SER A 270 5.97 -27.98 -4.17
C SER A 270 4.48 -28.07 -4.50
N TRP A 271 3.79 -26.93 -4.48
CA TRP A 271 2.36 -26.84 -4.76
C TRP A 271 2.02 -26.85 -6.25
N ARG A 272 2.99 -26.75 -7.16
CA ARG A 272 2.74 -26.54 -8.59
C ARG A 272 1.85 -27.63 -9.17
N ASN A 273 0.69 -27.23 -9.71
CA ASN A 273 -0.26 -28.14 -10.32
C ASN A 273 -1.10 -27.38 -11.37
N ARG A 274 -1.98 -28.10 -12.10
CA ARG A 274 -2.98 -27.49 -12.99
C ARG A 274 -3.92 -26.59 -12.17
N PRO A 275 -4.21 -25.35 -12.63
CA PRO A 275 -5.11 -24.45 -11.92
C PRO A 275 -6.45 -25.10 -11.61
N LYS A 276 -6.97 -24.82 -10.42
CA LYS A 276 -8.23 -25.36 -9.92
C LYS A 276 -8.93 -24.33 -9.04
N PHE A 277 -10.22 -24.52 -8.85
CA PHE A 277 -11.00 -23.63 -7.97
C PHE A 277 -12.14 -24.35 -7.30
N THR A 278 -12.65 -23.75 -6.25
CA THR A 278 -13.91 -24.10 -5.62
C THR A 278 -14.72 -22.82 -5.42
N ALA A 279 -16.01 -22.87 -5.65
CA ALA A 279 -16.89 -21.72 -5.49
C ALA A 279 -18.25 -22.15 -4.95
N GLN A 280 -18.91 -21.22 -4.27
CA GLN A 280 -20.30 -21.39 -3.87
C GLN A 280 -21.06 -20.08 -3.91
N LEU A 281 -22.27 -20.15 -4.44
CA LEU A 281 -23.26 -19.07 -4.42
C LEU A 281 -24.22 -19.34 -3.26
N HIS A 282 -24.27 -18.43 -2.30
CA HIS A 282 -25.26 -18.40 -1.24
C HIS A 282 -26.39 -17.46 -1.66
N LEU A 283 -27.61 -18.00 -1.75
CA LEU A 283 -28.82 -17.28 -2.09
C LEU A 283 -29.71 -17.13 -0.87
N ARG A 284 -30.18 -15.94 -0.58
CA ARG A 284 -31.24 -15.64 0.35
C ARG A 284 -32.41 -15.01 -0.41
N TYR A 285 -33.57 -15.64 -0.27
CA TYR A 285 -34.77 -15.21 -0.96
C TYR A 285 -35.62 -14.28 -0.09
N THR A 286 -36.47 -13.48 -0.72
CA THR A 286 -37.38 -12.54 -0.01
C THR A 286 -38.40 -13.22 0.91
N ASP A 287 -38.62 -14.54 0.76
CA ASP A 287 -39.45 -15.36 1.65
C ASP A 287 -38.67 -15.87 2.91
N GLY A 288 -37.40 -15.47 3.05
CA GLY A 288 -36.50 -15.85 4.14
C GLY A 288 -35.84 -17.21 3.97
N THR A 289 -36.13 -17.97 2.90
CA THR A 289 -35.44 -19.24 2.61
C THR A 289 -34.07 -19.03 2.03
N THR A 290 -33.16 -19.99 2.22
CA THR A 290 -31.78 -19.95 1.69
C THR A 290 -31.45 -21.17 0.85
N GLU A 291 -30.56 -20.99 -0.14
CA GLU A 291 -30.07 -22.05 -1.01
C GLU A 291 -28.59 -21.90 -1.28
N TYR A 292 -27.91 -23.00 -1.56
CA TYR A 292 -26.50 -23.04 -1.94
C TYR A 292 -26.32 -23.75 -3.28
N LEU A 293 -25.58 -23.10 -4.19
CA LEU A 293 -25.10 -23.69 -5.42
C LEU A 293 -23.58 -23.74 -5.38
N GLY A 294 -22.99 -24.93 -5.30
CA GLY A 294 -21.53 -25.15 -5.25
C GLY A 294 -20.96 -25.62 -6.60
N THR A 295 -19.63 -25.59 -6.70
CA THR A 295 -18.89 -26.26 -7.77
C THR A 295 -18.94 -27.76 -7.61
N ASP A 296 -19.13 -28.48 -8.72
CA ASP A 296 -19.15 -29.95 -8.84
C ASP A 296 -18.82 -30.35 -10.29
N SER A 297 -18.86 -31.67 -10.56
CA SER A 297 -18.61 -32.22 -11.88
C SER A 297 -19.66 -31.87 -12.95
N THR A 298 -20.77 -31.23 -12.60
CA THR A 298 -21.79 -30.76 -13.56
C THR A 298 -21.41 -29.44 -14.23
N TRP A 299 -20.38 -28.76 -13.78
CA TRP A 299 -19.81 -27.61 -14.48
C TRP A 299 -19.21 -28.03 -15.82
N GLN A 300 -19.30 -27.16 -16.79
CA GLN A 300 -18.73 -27.38 -18.12
C GLN A 300 -17.47 -26.56 -18.33
N THR A 301 -16.50 -27.11 -19.07
CA THR A 301 -15.21 -26.47 -19.34
C THR A 301 -14.76 -26.62 -20.79
N THR A 302 -14.03 -25.62 -21.29
CA THR A 302 -13.38 -25.61 -22.60
C THR A 302 -12.18 -24.67 -22.60
N ASP A 303 -11.35 -24.72 -23.64
CA ASP A 303 -10.24 -23.76 -23.82
C ASP A 303 -10.79 -22.36 -24.09
N SER A 304 -10.11 -21.35 -23.52
CA SER A 304 -10.37 -19.95 -23.78
C SER A 304 -9.47 -19.40 -24.91
N PRO A 305 -9.71 -18.17 -25.41
CA PRO A 305 -8.80 -17.48 -26.33
C PRO A 305 -7.41 -17.17 -25.75
N VAL A 306 -7.23 -17.22 -24.44
CA VAL A 306 -5.92 -17.07 -23.76
C VAL A 306 -5.16 -18.38 -23.93
N ILE A 307 -4.29 -18.44 -24.93
CA ILE A 307 -3.53 -19.63 -25.30
C ILE A 307 -2.26 -19.86 -24.48
N PHE A 308 -1.84 -18.85 -23.72
CA PHE A 308 -0.76 -18.91 -22.74
C PHE A 308 -0.92 -17.74 -21.75
N ASN A 309 -0.59 -17.94 -20.49
CA ASN A 309 -0.51 -16.89 -19.50
C ASN A 309 0.55 -17.21 -18.43
N SER A 310 1.27 -16.17 -18.04
CA SER A 310 2.26 -16.21 -16.97
C SER A 310 2.24 -14.87 -16.24
N ILE A 311 2.10 -14.90 -14.92
CA ILE A 311 2.19 -13.70 -14.08
C ILE A 311 3.55 -13.02 -14.21
N TYR A 312 4.59 -13.78 -14.55
CA TYR A 312 5.97 -13.30 -14.65
C TYR A 312 6.30 -12.70 -16.01
N THR A 313 5.87 -13.33 -17.11
CA THR A 313 6.24 -12.92 -18.46
C THR A 313 5.15 -12.16 -19.19
N ALA A 314 4.02 -12.83 -19.55
CA ALA A 314 3.04 -12.20 -20.44
C ALA A 314 1.76 -13.01 -20.59
N GLU A 315 0.86 -12.55 -21.46
CA GLU A 315 -0.34 -13.25 -21.89
C GLU A 315 -0.39 -13.33 -23.42
N HIS A 316 -0.70 -14.52 -23.97
CA HIS A 316 -0.87 -14.74 -25.39
C HIS A 316 -2.35 -15.02 -25.69
N TYR A 317 -2.90 -14.30 -26.65
CA TYR A 317 -4.32 -14.28 -26.95
C TYR A 317 -4.56 -14.52 -28.46
N ASP A 318 -5.44 -15.47 -28.77
CA ASP A 318 -5.89 -15.73 -30.13
C ASP A 318 -7.36 -15.26 -30.30
N ALA A 319 -7.55 -14.07 -30.86
CA ALA A 319 -8.87 -13.50 -31.09
C ALA A 319 -9.75 -14.30 -32.05
N GLN A 320 -9.18 -15.25 -32.80
CA GLN A 320 -9.96 -16.13 -33.65
C GLN A 320 -10.72 -17.21 -32.87
N LYS A 321 -10.32 -17.45 -31.61
CA LYS A 321 -10.94 -18.43 -30.70
C LYS A 321 -11.97 -17.82 -29.75
N GLU A 322 -12.29 -16.53 -29.93
CA GLU A 322 -13.27 -15.85 -29.06
C GLU A 322 -14.65 -16.53 -29.13
N LEU A 323 -15.19 -16.84 -27.96
CA LEU A 323 -16.51 -17.46 -27.77
C LEU A 323 -17.46 -16.41 -27.20
N ALA A 324 -18.00 -15.55 -28.07
CA ALA A 324 -18.87 -14.46 -27.66
C ALA A 324 -20.10 -14.95 -26.88
N GLY A 325 -20.33 -14.39 -25.68
CA GLY A 325 -21.47 -14.72 -24.82
C GLY A 325 -21.39 -16.07 -24.11
N TRP A 326 -20.19 -16.67 -24.03
CA TRP A 326 -19.97 -17.97 -23.40
C TRP A 326 -20.45 -18.04 -21.93
N ASP A 327 -20.48 -16.92 -21.26
CA ASP A 327 -20.86 -16.73 -19.85
C ASP A 327 -22.27 -16.11 -19.66
N SER A 328 -23.07 -16.13 -20.74
CA SER A 328 -24.42 -15.55 -20.75
C SER A 328 -25.51 -16.62 -20.90
N PRO A 329 -26.73 -16.37 -20.42
CA PRO A 329 -27.91 -17.22 -20.68
C PRO A 329 -28.13 -17.50 -22.17
N GLY A 330 -28.65 -18.67 -22.50
CA GLY A 330 -28.92 -19.07 -23.87
C GLY A 330 -27.71 -19.46 -24.71
N PHE A 331 -26.49 -19.39 -24.21
CA PHE A 331 -25.31 -19.88 -24.97
C PHE A 331 -25.31 -21.39 -25.11
N ASN A 332 -25.06 -21.87 -26.34
CA ASN A 332 -24.97 -23.28 -26.62
C ASN A 332 -23.57 -23.85 -26.30
N ALA A 333 -23.42 -24.51 -25.17
CA ALA A 333 -22.22 -25.17 -24.73
C ALA A 333 -22.09 -26.63 -25.21
N THR A 334 -22.80 -27.04 -26.26
CA THR A 334 -22.66 -28.40 -26.82
C THR A 334 -21.23 -28.65 -27.25
N GLY A 335 -20.68 -29.80 -26.80
CA GLY A 335 -19.26 -30.16 -27.04
C GLY A 335 -18.28 -29.66 -25.98
N TRP A 336 -18.71 -28.90 -25.00
CA TRP A 336 -17.88 -28.64 -23.81
C TRP A 336 -17.76 -29.92 -22.95
N TYR A 337 -16.63 -30.05 -22.26
CA TYR A 337 -16.38 -31.16 -21.36
C TYR A 337 -16.97 -30.86 -19.96
N HIS A 338 -17.21 -31.91 -19.19
CA HIS A 338 -17.50 -31.77 -17.76
C HIS A 338 -16.19 -31.49 -16.99
N ALA A 339 -16.26 -30.60 -16.00
CA ALA A 339 -15.18 -30.38 -15.07
C ALA A 339 -14.91 -31.66 -14.23
N GLN A 340 -13.68 -31.84 -13.81
CA GLN A 340 -13.26 -32.96 -12.96
C GLN A 340 -13.15 -32.49 -11.51
N GLU A 341 -13.76 -33.22 -10.60
CA GLU A 341 -13.53 -33.04 -9.17
C GLU A 341 -12.08 -33.41 -8.84
N THR A 342 -11.46 -32.67 -7.96
CA THR A 342 -10.05 -32.84 -7.57
C THR A 342 -9.85 -32.52 -6.10
N GLU A 343 -8.71 -32.90 -5.55
CA GLU A 343 -8.36 -32.61 -4.17
C GLU A 343 -8.03 -31.13 -3.97
N SER A 344 -8.32 -30.63 -2.78
CA SER A 344 -7.90 -29.31 -2.31
C SER A 344 -6.37 -29.25 -2.21
N PRO A 345 -5.72 -28.15 -2.61
CA PRO A 345 -4.30 -27.97 -2.36
C PRO A 345 -3.96 -27.89 -0.86
N THR A 346 -4.88 -27.38 -0.06
CA THR A 346 -4.75 -27.23 1.40
C THR A 346 -6.13 -27.26 2.07
N GLU A 347 -6.18 -27.62 3.34
CA GLU A 347 -7.40 -27.53 4.17
C GLU A 347 -7.69 -26.09 4.62
N THR A 348 -6.72 -25.20 4.53
CA THR A 348 -6.84 -23.82 5.03
C THR A 348 -7.29 -22.85 3.93
N ILE A 349 -8.58 -22.54 3.90
CA ILE A 349 -9.13 -21.45 3.09
C ILE A 349 -9.43 -20.27 4.01
N LYS A 350 -8.90 -19.09 3.68
CA LYS A 350 -9.11 -17.82 4.42
C LYS A 350 -9.69 -16.76 3.50
N SER A 351 -10.48 -15.87 4.04
CA SER A 351 -11.01 -14.75 3.25
C SER A 351 -9.95 -13.70 2.97
N GLN A 352 -9.98 -13.15 1.76
CA GLN A 352 -9.13 -12.04 1.34
C GLN A 352 -9.75 -10.70 1.76
N VAL A 353 -9.66 -10.38 3.07
CA VAL A 353 -10.16 -9.11 3.61
C VAL A 353 -9.03 -8.08 3.56
N MET A 354 -8.78 -7.54 2.37
CA MET A 354 -7.72 -6.55 2.14
C MET A 354 -8.05 -5.68 0.92
N HIS A 355 -7.31 -4.58 0.74
CA HIS A 355 -7.44 -3.74 -0.44
C HIS A 355 -7.05 -4.53 -1.70
N PRO A 356 -7.98 -4.70 -2.67
CA PRO A 356 -7.71 -5.47 -3.89
C PRO A 356 -6.84 -4.70 -4.87
N ILE A 357 -6.25 -5.41 -5.82
CA ILE A 357 -5.63 -4.78 -6.99
C ILE A 357 -6.76 -4.26 -7.89
N ARG A 358 -6.61 -3.00 -8.33
CA ARG A 358 -7.55 -2.34 -9.25
C ARG A 358 -6.82 -1.58 -10.33
N GLU A 359 -7.52 -1.27 -11.39
CA GLU A 359 -7.16 -0.20 -12.30
C GLU A 359 -7.28 1.13 -11.57
N THR A 360 -6.17 1.89 -11.51
CA THR A 360 -6.09 3.16 -10.77
C THR A 360 -5.95 4.36 -11.68
N ALA A 361 -5.36 4.19 -12.87
CA ALA A 361 -5.25 5.25 -13.86
C ALA A 361 -5.09 4.70 -15.29
N ARG A 362 -5.38 5.54 -16.27
CA ARG A 362 -5.18 5.27 -17.70
C ARG A 362 -4.38 6.38 -18.35
N TYR A 363 -3.42 6.02 -19.18
CA TYR A 363 -2.56 6.97 -19.89
C TYR A 363 -2.58 6.71 -21.38
N THR A 364 -2.86 7.76 -22.15
CA THR A 364 -2.57 7.78 -23.59
C THR A 364 -1.08 7.99 -23.79
N ALA A 365 -0.53 7.42 -24.86
CA ALA A 365 0.86 7.65 -25.21
C ALA A 365 1.10 9.13 -25.53
N THR A 366 2.21 9.67 -25.02
CA THR A 366 2.69 11.02 -25.36
C THR A 366 3.26 11.08 -26.76
N GLN A 367 3.72 9.91 -27.27
CA GLN A 367 4.25 9.74 -28.60
C GLN A 367 3.96 8.32 -29.10
N CYS A 368 3.60 8.17 -30.37
CA CYS A 368 3.57 6.91 -31.11
C CYS A 368 4.53 7.05 -32.30
N GLN A 369 5.74 6.51 -32.14
CA GLN A 369 6.79 6.58 -33.13
C GLN A 369 6.67 5.42 -34.11
N LYS A 370 6.47 5.71 -35.39
CA LYS A 370 6.53 4.69 -36.44
C LYS A 370 8.00 4.41 -36.81
N ILE A 371 8.45 3.19 -36.61
CA ILE A 371 9.78 2.73 -37.00
C ILE A 371 9.76 2.24 -38.47
N ASN A 372 8.75 1.45 -38.80
CA ASN A 372 8.48 0.98 -40.18
C ASN A 372 7.01 0.56 -40.33
N ASP A 373 6.62 -0.03 -41.45
CA ASP A 373 5.23 -0.41 -41.70
C ASP A 373 4.69 -1.52 -40.81
N SER A 374 5.54 -2.19 -40.03
CA SER A 374 5.20 -3.29 -39.14
C SER A 374 5.67 -3.08 -37.71
N CYS A 375 6.23 -1.90 -37.37
CA CYS A 375 6.77 -1.64 -36.03
C CYS A 375 6.54 -0.21 -35.57
N TYR A 376 6.04 -0.07 -34.34
CA TYR A 376 5.74 1.19 -33.67
C TYR A 376 6.24 1.13 -32.24
N VAL A 377 6.68 2.28 -31.69
CA VAL A 377 7.07 2.42 -30.28
C VAL A 377 6.22 3.50 -29.64
N TYR A 378 5.56 3.12 -28.54
CA TYR A 378 4.72 4.01 -27.72
C TYR A 378 5.50 4.48 -26.52
N HIS A 379 5.46 5.80 -26.24
CA HIS A 379 6.06 6.42 -25.07
C HIS A 379 4.95 6.85 -24.12
N PHE A 380 5.00 6.44 -22.88
CA PHE A 380 4.04 6.86 -21.86
C PHE A 380 4.62 7.91 -20.92
N PRO A 381 3.76 8.73 -20.24
CA PRO A 381 4.23 9.90 -19.48
C PRO A 381 5.06 9.54 -18.23
N LYS A 382 4.91 8.31 -17.72
CA LYS A 382 5.68 7.81 -16.57
C LYS A 382 5.91 6.30 -16.65
N ASN A 383 6.88 5.82 -15.88
CA ASN A 383 7.08 4.39 -15.62
C ASN A 383 5.97 3.91 -14.65
N ILE A 384 5.24 2.87 -15.03
CA ILE A 384 4.10 2.34 -14.26
C ILE A 384 4.22 0.84 -14.06
N ALA A 385 3.47 0.32 -13.09
CA ALA A 385 3.09 -1.09 -13.02
C ALA A 385 1.66 -1.28 -13.52
N GLY A 386 1.43 -2.30 -14.37
CA GLY A 386 0.11 -2.57 -14.93
C GLY A 386 0.15 -3.29 -16.25
N VAL A 387 -0.81 -2.99 -17.12
CA VAL A 387 -1.00 -3.64 -18.43
C VAL A 387 -1.26 -2.61 -19.53
N THR A 388 -1.37 -3.08 -20.78
CA THR A 388 -1.85 -2.25 -21.88
C THR A 388 -3.18 -2.75 -22.43
N GLU A 389 -4.06 -1.82 -22.80
CA GLU A 389 -5.27 -2.10 -23.57
C GLU A 389 -5.00 -1.77 -25.04
N LEU A 390 -5.05 -2.80 -25.89
CA LEU A 390 -4.94 -2.69 -27.35
C LEU A 390 -6.31 -2.68 -27.99
N LYS A 391 -6.56 -1.72 -28.89
CA LYS A 391 -7.72 -1.70 -29.79
C LYS A 391 -7.23 -1.57 -31.22
N VAL A 392 -7.43 -2.60 -32.04
CA VAL A 392 -6.81 -2.68 -33.35
C VAL A 392 -7.69 -3.40 -34.37
N LYS A 393 -7.55 -3.01 -35.64
CA LYS A 393 -8.08 -3.74 -36.78
C LYS A 393 -6.93 -4.10 -37.71
N GLY A 394 -6.85 -5.38 -38.06
CA GLY A 394 -5.82 -5.87 -38.95
C GLY A 394 -6.28 -7.12 -39.71
N LYS A 395 -5.43 -7.63 -40.60
CA LYS A 395 -5.73 -8.85 -41.37
C LYS A 395 -5.82 -10.05 -40.43
N LYS A 396 -6.80 -10.95 -40.68
CA LYS A 396 -6.97 -12.21 -39.93
C LYS A 396 -5.67 -13.01 -39.88
N GLY A 397 -5.33 -13.48 -38.68
CA GLY A 397 -4.11 -14.25 -38.42
C GLY A 397 -2.82 -13.43 -38.30
N THR A 398 -2.90 -12.07 -38.45
CA THR A 398 -1.75 -11.22 -38.16
C THR A 398 -1.39 -11.35 -36.68
N LYS A 399 -0.11 -11.60 -36.42
CA LYS A 399 0.45 -11.72 -35.07
C LYS A 399 1.08 -10.40 -34.65
N LEU A 400 0.59 -9.82 -33.56
CA LEU A 400 1.19 -8.66 -32.90
C LEU A 400 1.98 -9.12 -31.68
N ARG A 401 3.15 -8.49 -31.46
CA ARG A 401 3.96 -8.64 -30.23
C ARG A 401 4.05 -7.27 -29.57
N LEU A 402 3.65 -7.20 -28.31
CA LEU A 402 3.68 -5.98 -27.49
C LEU A 402 4.76 -6.17 -26.43
N LYS A 403 5.96 -5.66 -26.70
CA LYS A 403 7.12 -5.76 -25.82
C LYS A 403 7.19 -4.53 -24.92
N HIS A 404 7.12 -4.74 -23.61
CA HIS A 404 7.07 -3.69 -22.59
C HIS A 404 8.42 -3.53 -21.91
N GLY A 405 8.91 -2.28 -21.76
CA GLY A 405 10.19 -2.03 -21.12
C GLY A 405 10.33 -0.63 -20.57
N GLU A 406 11.40 -0.40 -19.85
CA GLU A 406 11.71 0.85 -19.17
C GLU A 406 12.69 1.74 -19.94
N LEU A 407 13.44 1.15 -20.86
CA LEU A 407 14.51 1.83 -21.60
C LEU A 407 14.33 1.67 -23.10
N LEU A 408 14.90 2.62 -23.84
CA LEU A 408 15.07 2.54 -25.30
C LEU A 408 16.55 2.36 -25.66
N ASP A 409 16.81 1.65 -26.74
CA ASP A 409 18.14 1.59 -27.35
C ASP A 409 18.41 2.84 -28.22
N LYS A 410 19.61 2.93 -28.79
CA LYS A 410 20.02 4.03 -29.66
C LYS A 410 19.20 4.17 -30.97
N ASN A 411 18.42 3.16 -31.32
CA ASN A 411 17.55 3.16 -32.50
C ASN A 411 16.09 3.51 -32.10
N GLY A 412 15.84 3.78 -30.85
CA GLY A 412 14.50 4.05 -30.30
C GLY A 412 13.63 2.81 -30.12
N MET A 413 14.21 1.60 -30.11
CA MET A 413 13.52 0.35 -29.82
C MET A 413 13.59 0.02 -28.33
N VAL A 414 12.60 -0.76 -27.83
CA VAL A 414 12.59 -1.16 -26.42
C VAL A 414 13.77 -2.08 -26.10
N ASN A 415 14.62 -1.63 -25.20
CA ASN A 415 15.74 -2.41 -24.65
C ASN A 415 15.27 -3.20 -23.41
N MET A 416 15.49 -4.50 -23.39
CA MET A 416 15.10 -5.41 -22.31
C MET A 416 16.26 -5.78 -21.38
N ALA A 417 17.51 -5.48 -21.74
CA ALA A 417 18.70 -5.99 -21.06
C ALA A 417 18.76 -5.64 -19.56
N ASN A 418 18.07 -4.57 -19.14
CA ASN A 418 17.99 -4.21 -17.73
C ASN A 418 17.02 -5.09 -16.94
N ILE A 419 16.04 -5.73 -17.56
CA ILE A 419 14.96 -6.44 -16.86
C ILE A 419 14.82 -7.93 -17.18
N ASP A 420 15.46 -8.45 -18.24
CA ASP A 420 15.37 -9.87 -18.64
C ASP A 420 16.51 -10.74 -18.07
N TYR A 421 17.39 -10.18 -17.27
CA TYR A 421 18.60 -10.83 -16.76
C TYR A 421 18.32 -12.11 -15.97
N HIS A 422 17.24 -12.16 -15.22
CA HIS A 422 16.85 -13.33 -14.39
C HIS A 422 15.98 -14.34 -15.13
N TYR A 423 15.45 -13.99 -16.30
CA TYR A 423 14.65 -14.88 -17.12
C TYR A 423 15.53 -15.92 -17.81
N ARG A 424 15.06 -17.16 -17.89
CA ARG A 424 15.78 -18.30 -18.46
C ARG A 424 14.88 -19.01 -19.47
N PRO A 425 14.63 -18.42 -20.67
CA PRO A 425 13.76 -19.02 -21.66
C PRO A 425 14.35 -20.32 -22.18
N THR A 426 13.48 -21.28 -22.47
CA THR A 426 13.83 -22.52 -23.15
C THR A 426 13.75 -22.39 -24.67
N ASP A 427 12.91 -21.46 -25.15
CA ASP A 427 12.70 -21.13 -26.56
C ASP A 427 12.05 -19.73 -26.69
N ASP A 428 11.71 -19.32 -27.92
CA ASP A 428 11.04 -18.04 -28.20
C ASP A 428 9.51 -18.05 -28.01
N SER A 429 8.94 -19.12 -27.45
CA SER A 429 7.48 -19.25 -27.29
C SER A 429 6.90 -18.40 -26.16
N ASP A 430 7.76 -17.90 -25.26
CA ASP A 430 7.39 -17.07 -24.12
C ASP A 430 8.40 -15.92 -23.92
N PRO A 431 8.41 -14.91 -24.80
CA PRO A 431 9.35 -13.78 -24.66
C PRO A 431 8.99 -12.90 -23.45
N PHE A 432 10.01 -12.49 -22.69
CA PHE A 432 9.84 -11.73 -21.44
C PHE A 432 9.09 -10.42 -21.68
N GLN A 433 8.14 -10.11 -20.78
CA GLN A 433 7.26 -8.94 -20.81
C GLN A 433 6.63 -8.64 -22.19
N THR A 434 6.34 -9.69 -23.00
CA THR A 434 5.85 -9.52 -24.36
C THR A 434 4.54 -10.25 -24.59
N ASP A 435 3.43 -9.50 -24.61
CA ASP A 435 2.14 -10.04 -24.98
C ASP A 435 2.08 -10.37 -26.47
N ILE A 436 1.36 -11.44 -26.81
CA ILE A 436 1.18 -11.86 -28.20
C ILE A 436 -0.31 -11.90 -28.51
N VAL A 437 -0.73 -11.18 -29.57
CA VAL A 437 -2.12 -11.12 -30.01
C VAL A 437 -2.24 -11.58 -31.46
N ILE A 438 -3.06 -12.61 -31.70
CA ILE A 438 -3.39 -13.09 -33.04
C ILE A 438 -4.75 -12.51 -33.44
N LEU A 439 -4.79 -11.71 -34.50
CA LEU A 439 -5.94 -10.94 -34.88
C LEU A 439 -7.03 -11.79 -35.55
N SER A 440 -8.30 -11.48 -35.25
CA SER A 440 -9.47 -12.13 -35.84
C SER A 440 -9.80 -11.67 -37.25
N GLY A 441 -9.29 -10.50 -37.67
CA GLY A 441 -9.70 -9.82 -38.93
C GLY A 441 -10.80 -8.79 -38.72
N LYS A 442 -11.39 -8.70 -37.54
CA LYS A 442 -12.42 -7.72 -37.14
C LYS A 442 -11.75 -6.59 -36.33
N GLN A 443 -12.53 -5.80 -35.62
CA GLN A 443 -12.05 -4.91 -34.58
C GLN A 443 -11.76 -5.75 -33.33
N ASP A 444 -10.50 -5.91 -33.00
CA ASP A 444 -10.06 -6.67 -31.85
C ASP A 444 -9.78 -5.73 -30.68
N ARG A 445 -10.05 -6.21 -29.46
CA ARG A 445 -9.67 -5.60 -28.20
C ARG A 445 -8.96 -6.63 -27.33
N PHE A 446 -7.81 -6.25 -26.80
CA PHE A 446 -7.05 -7.09 -25.90
C PHE A 446 -6.56 -6.29 -24.70
N MET A 447 -6.70 -6.84 -23.52
CA MET A 447 -6.11 -6.38 -22.27
C MET A 447 -5.80 -7.64 -21.45
N PRO A 448 -4.55 -7.87 -21.03
CA PRO A 448 -4.17 -9.04 -20.23
C PRO A 448 -5.00 -9.11 -18.95
N LYS A 449 -5.31 -10.33 -18.50
CA LYS A 449 -6.10 -10.61 -17.30
C LYS A 449 -5.27 -11.22 -16.17
N PHE A 450 -4.20 -11.94 -16.49
CA PHE A 450 -3.47 -12.81 -15.58
C PHE A 450 -2.01 -12.44 -15.41
N ASN A 451 -1.63 -11.20 -15.74
CA ASN A 451 -0.31 -10.65 -15.46
C ASN A 451 -0.34 -9.14 -15.28
N TYR A 452 0.80 -8.59 -14.87
CA TYR A 452 1.12 -7.18 -14.91
C TYR A 452 2.57 -7.02 -15.33
N LYS A 453 2.97 -5.80 -15.70
CA LYS A 453 4.31 -5.47 -16.19
C LYS A 453 4.76 -4.13 -15.61
N GLY A 454 6.08 -3.91 -15.53
CA GLY A 454 6.66 -2.60 -15.26
C GLY A 454 7.18 -2.01 -16.57
N PHE A 455 6.75 -0.80 -16.96
CA PHE A 455 7.14 -0.20 -18.23
C PHE A 455 6.87 1.30 -18.34
N GLN A 456 7.62 1.95 -19.20
CA GLN A 456 7.35 3.30 -19.72
C GLN A 456 7.19 3.30 -21.24
N PHE A 457 7.76 2.29 -21.93
CA PHE A 457 7.74 2.18 -23.38
C PHE A 457 7.14 0.84 -23.81
N VAL A 458 6.45 0.84 -24.94
CA VAL A 458 5.91 -0.39 -25.54
C VAL A 458 6.21 -0.42 -27.03
N GLU A 459 6.95 -1.43 -27.46
CA GLU A 459 7.21 -1.72 -28.85
C GLU A 459 6.15 -2.69 -29.38
N VAL A 460 5.39 -2.27 -30.38
CA VAL A 460 4.42 -3.12 -31.06
C VAL A 460 4.98 -3.53 -32.42
N SER A 461 5.30 -4.80 -32.56
CA SER A 461 5.74 -5.39 -33.82
C SER A 461 4.67 -6.33 -34.41
N SER A 462 4.54 -6.33 -35.73
CA SER A 462 3.48 -7.05 -36.48
C SER A 462 4.09 -7.96 -37.54
N SER A 463 3.50 -9.14 -37.71
CA SER A 463 3.87 -10.09 -38.76
C SER A 463 3.43 -9.66 -40.16
N ALA A 464 2.65 -8.59 -40.30
CA ALA A 464 2.22 -7.99 -41.57
C ALA A 464 2.12 -6.45 -41.38
N PRO A 465 2.20 -5.69 -42.47
CA PRO A 465 1.99 -4.24 -42.39
C PRO A 465 0.69 -3.87 -41.67
N ILE A 466 0.75 -2.90 -40.76
CA ILE A 466 -0.37 -2.43 -39.95
C ILE A 466 -0.26 -0.91 -39.79
N GLN A 467 -1.40 -0.27 -39.57
CA GLN A 467 -1.44 1.16 -39.24
C GLN A 467 -1.88 1.34 -37.80
N LEU A 468 -1.01 1.94 -37.00
CA LEU A 468 -1.26 2.24 -35.59
C LEU A 468 -1.08 3.74 -35.31
N SER A 469 -1.78 4.23 -34.30
CA SER A 469 -1.71 5.59 -33.78
C SER A 469 -1.67 5.58 -32.25
N ASP A 470 -1.56 6.72 -31.63
CA ASP A 470 -1.64 6.93 -30.18
C ASP A 470 -2.93 6.39 -29.54
N LYS A 471 -4.02 6.26 -30.34
CA LYS A 471 -5.34 5.78 -29.87
C LYS A 471 -5.45 4.26 -29.80
N ASN A 472 -4.52 3.52 -30.38
CA ASN A 472 -4.60 2.06 -30.45
C ASN A 472 -4.10 1.37 -29.18
N LEU A 473 -3.25 2.03 -28.39
CA LEU A 473 -2.66 1.46 -27.17
C LEU A 473 -2.77 2.45 -26.02
N ILE A 474 -3.35 2.00 -24.90
CA ILE A 474 -3.50 2.75 -23.67
C ILE A 474 -2.78 1.99 -22.57
N ALA A 475 -1.95 2.66 -21.77
CA ALA A 475 -1.39 2.08 -20.57
C ALA A 475 -2.40 2.17 -19.41
N VAL A 476 -2.56 1.08 -18.70
CA VAL A 476 -3.49 0.92 -17.57
C VAL A 476 -2.66 0.64 -16.33
N GLU A 477 -2.58 1.62 -15.44
CA GLU A 477 -1.87 1.50 -14.16
C GLU A 477 -2.71 0.68 -13.19
N MET A 478 -2.06 -0.24 -12.51
CA MET A 478 -2.68 -1.15 -11.55
C MET A 478 -1.79 -1.29 -10.31
N HIS A 479 -2.39 -1.38 -9.15
CA HIS A 479 -1.77 -1.73 -7.87
C HIS A 479 -2.85 -2.04 -6.84
N SER A 480 -2.48 -2.53 -5.65
CA SER A 480 -3.41 -2.60 -4.51
C SER A 480 -3.97 -1.22 -4.22
N ASP A 481 -5.30 -1.07 -4.27
CA ASP A 481 -6.00 0.23 -4.20
C ASP A 481 -6.11 0.72 -2.75
N VAL A 482 -4.95 1.00 -2.15
CA VAL A 482 -4.83 1.53 -0.79
C VAL A 482 -5.15 3.02 -0.75
N PRO A 483 -5.98 3.50 0.20
CA PRO A 483 -6.29 4.92 0.30
C PRO A 483 -5.06 5.77 0.59
N ALA A 484 -4.92 6.90 -0.12
CA ALA A 484 -3.92 7.91 0.23
C ALA A 484 -4.31 8.63 1.52
N ILE A 485 -3.42 8.66 2.51
CA ILE A 485 -3.59 9.31 3.81
C ILE A 485 -2.57 10.41 4.07
N GLY A 486 -1.52 10.48 3.25
CA GLY A 486 -0.50 11.53 3.30
C GLY A 486 -0.60 12.47 2.11
N TYR A 487 -0.32 13.75 2.38
CA TYR A 487 -0.18 14.79 1.37
C TYR A 487 0.99 15.70 1.73
N TRP A 488 1.78 16.05 0.71
CA TRP A 488 2.94 16.90 0.82
C TRP A 488 2.96 17.94 -0.30
N SER A 489 3.27 19.19 0.04
CA SER A 489 3.56 20.24 -0.94
C SER A 489 4.48 21.27 -0.31
N SER A 490 5.50 21.70 -1.03
CA SER A 490 6.46 22.71 -0.58
C SER A 490 6.84 23.66 -1.69
N SER A 491 7.55 24.74 -1.36
CA SER A 491 8.16 25.64 -2.35
C SER A 491 9.35 25.03 -3.09
N SER A 492 9.82 23.83 -2.71
CA SER A 492 10.89 23.11 -3.41
C SER A 492 10.33 22.15 -4.45
N ASP A 493 10.48 22.50 -5.74
CA ASP A 493 10.07 21.62 -6.86
C ASP A 493 10.75 20.25 -6.82
N LEU A 494 12.02 20.21 -6.39
CA LEU A 494 12.76 18.95 -6.30
C LEU A 494 12.17 18.03 -5.24
N LEU A 495 11.92 18.51 -4.02
CA LEU A 495 11.33 17.68 -2.95
C LEU A 495 9.91 17.22 -3.31
N ASN A 496 9.15 18.07 -4.00
CA ASN A 496 7.82 17.68 -4.51
C ASN A 496 7.91 16.56 -5.56
N LYS A 497 8.93 16.56 -6.43
CA LYS A 497 9.21 15.49 -7.40
C LYS A 497 9.64 14.20 -6.69
N ILE A 498 10.53 14.30 -5.71
CA ILE A 498 10.98 13.18 -4.89
C ILE A 498 9.77 12.50 -4.21
N TRP A 499 8.92 13.26 -3.54
CA TRP A 499 7.73 12.73 -2.88
C TRP A 499 6.80 12.00 -3.86
N LYS A 500 6.52 12.59 -5.02
CA LYS A 500 5.67 11.99 -6.06
C LYS A 500 6.27 10.70 -6.61
N ALA A 501 7.55 10.69 -6.93
CA ALA A 501 8.23 9.52 -7.49
C ALA A 501 8.35 8.38 -6.46
N THR A 502 8.61 8.71 -5.20
CA THR A 502 8.63 7.73 -4.10
C THR A 502 7.27 7.05 -3.95
N ASN A 503 6.18 7.83 -3.96
CA ASN A 503 4.83 7.27 -3.91
C ASN A 503 4.47 6.46 -5.15
N SER A 504 4.93 6.88 -6.34
CA SER A 504 4.75 6.11 -7.57
C SER A 504 5.47 4.76 -7.51
N SER A 505 6.73 4.73 -7.05
CA SER A 505 7.48 3.47 -6.88
C SER A 505 6.88 2.59 -5.78
N TYR A 506 6.41 3.16 -4.67
CA TYR A 506 5.77 2.40 -3.61
C TYR A 506 4.51 1.70 -4.11
N LEU A 507 3.61 2.42 -4.81
CA LEU A 507 2.38 1.84 -5.35
C LEU A 507 2.65 0.84 -6.48
N ALA A 508 3.61 1.13 -7.37
CA ALA A 508 4.02 0.21 -8.43
C ALA A 508 4.57 -1.12 -7.90
N ASN A 509 4.99 -1.15 -6.64
CA ASN A 509 5.51 -2.31 -5.92
C ASN A 509 4.56 -2.81 -4.82
N LEU A 510 3.23 -2.63 -5.00
CA LEU A 510 2.23 -3.10 -4.03
C LEU A 510 1.14 -3.92 -4.74
N PHE A 511 1.39 -5.22 -4.93
CA PHE A 511 0.50 -6.17 -5.61
C PHE A 511 0.01 -7.29 -4.68
N GLY A 512 -0.73 -6.89 -3.62
CA GLY A 512 -1.24 -7.82 -2.59
C GLY A 512 -0.17 -8.19 -1.55
N TYR A 513 1.06 -7.79 -1.77
CA TYR A 513 2.23 -7.78 -0.90
C TYR A 513 3.24 -6.77 -1.46
N PRO A 514 4.20 -6.29 -0.63
CA PRO A 514 5.28 -5.46 -1.13
C PRO A 514 6.21 -6.26 -2.05
N THR A 515 6.54 -5.72 -3.22
CA THR A 515 7.54 -6.27 -4.15
C THR A 515 8.73 -5.31 -4.25
N ASP A 516 9.86 -5.83 -4.72
CA ASP A 516 11.07 -5.07 -5.02
C ASP A 516 10.91 -4.22 -6.29
N CYS A 517 10.48 -4.87 -7.38
CA CYS A 517 10.26 -4.23 -8.66
C CYS A 517 9.10 -4.88 -9.44
N PRO A 518 8.37 -4.11 -10.29
CA PRO A 518 7.17 -4.61 -10.96
C PRO A 518 7.44 -5.40 -12.24
N GLN A 519 8.70 -5.50 -12.68
CA GLN A 519 9.05 -6.08 -13.99
C GLN A 519 9.97 -7.28 -13.89
N ARG A 520 11.19 -7.11 -13.36
CA ARG A 520 12.30 -8.09 -13.44
C ARG A 520 12.10 -9.28 -12.50
N GLU A 521 11.58 -9.04 -11.30
CA GLU A 521 11.50 -10.03 -10.21
C GLU A 521 10.08 -10.26 -9.72
N LYS A 522 9.35 -9.22 -9.34
CA LYS A 522 8.01 -9.27 -8.72
C LYS A 522 7.99 -10.06 -7.40
N ASN A 523 9.10 -10.04 -6.69
CA ASN A 523 9.34 -10.82 -5.49
C ASN A 523 9.04 -10.01 -4.22
N GLY A 524 8.56 -10.68 -3.18
CA GLY A 524 8.35 -10.11 -1.86
C GLY A 524 9.65 -10.02 -1.07
N TRP A 525 10.62 -9.21 -1.55
CA TRP A 525 11.87 -8.98 -0.86
C TRP A 525 11.63 -8.29 0.49
N THR A 526 12.05 -8.97 1.55
CA THR A 526 11.77 -8.55 2.93
C THR A 526 12.57 -7.30 3.33
N GLY A 527 13.78 -7.14 2.78
CA GLY A 527 14.62 -5.95 2.98
C GLY A 527 13.97 -4.68 2.46
N ASP A 528 13.58 -4.67 1.19
CA ASP A 528 12.91 -3.55 0.54
C ASP A 528 11.65 -3.11 1.29
N ALA A 529 10.87 -4.09 1.72
CA ALA A 529 9.60 -3.85 2.40
C ALA A 529 9.79 -3.16 3.76
N HIS A 530 10.72 -3.65 4.62
CA HIS A 530 10.88 -3.02 5.94
C HIS A 530 11.62 -1.68 5.89
N ILE A 531 12.47 -1.46 4.88
CA ILE A 531 13.09 -0.16 4.67
C ILE A 531 12.04 0.89 4.33
N ALA A 532 11.11 0.56 3.42
CA ALA A 532 10.09 1.49 2.93
C ALA A 532 8.79 1.53 3.78
N ILE A 533 8.71 0.77 4.88
CA ILE A 533 7.47 0.65 5.67
C ILE A 533 6.93 2.00 6.16
N GLU A 534 7.78 2.86 6.73
CA GLU A 534 7.34 4.16 7.24
C GLU A 534 6.85 5.07 6.11
N THR A 535 7.50 5.04 4.94
CA THR A 535 7.03 5.76 3.74
C THR A 535 5.62 5.33 3.36
N GLY A 536 5.37 4.01 3.35
CA GLY A 536 4.02 3.47 3.15
C GLY A 536 3.03 3.97 4.18
N LEU A 537 3.37 3.89 5.46
CA LEU A 537 2.47 4.24 6.57
C LEU A 537 2.21 5.75 6.71
N TYR A 538 3.10 6.63 6.24
CA TYR A 538 2.82 8.07 6.17
C TYR A 538 1.95 8.44 4.97
N ASN A 539 2.00 7.69 3.87
CA ASN A 539 1.34 8.07 2.63
C ASN A 539 0.06 7.28 2.35
N PHE A 540 -0.04 6.01 2.81
CA PHE A 540 -1.13 5.11 2.44
C PHE A 540 -1.66 4.29 3.63
N ASP A 541 -2.96 4.03 3.62
CA ASP A 541 -3.62 3.13 4.59
C ASP A 541 -3.52 1.67 4.13
N GLY A 542 -2.31 1.13 4.19
CA GLY A 542 -1.96 -0.20 3.69
C GLY A 542 -1.98 -1.33 4.72
N ILE A 543 -2.48 -1.10 5.95
CA ILE A 543 -2.40 -2.08 7.04
C ILE A 543 -2.92 -3.47 6.66
N SER A 544 -4.01 -3.56 5.90
CA SER A 544 -4.61 -4.84 5.51
C SER A 544 -3.71 -5.68 4.60
N ILE A 545 -2.87 -5.03 3.76
CA ILE A 545 -1.87 -5.71 2.92
C ILE A 545 -0.80 -6.36 3.81
N TYR A 546 -0.28 -5.60 4.77
CA TYR A 546 0.75 -6.12 5.70
C TYR A 546 0.19 -7.19 6.63
N GLU A 547 -1.06 -7.07 7.11
CA GLU A 547 -1.71 -8.11 7.92
C GLU A 547 -1.83 -9.44 7.16
N LYS A 548 -2.13 -9.40 5.86
CA LYS A 548 -2.12 -10.58 4.98
C LYS A 548 -0.69 -11.11 4.82
N TRP A 549 0.27 -10.23 4.49
CA TRP A 549 1.64 -10.62 4.19
C TRP A 549 2.37 -11.21 5.41
N MET A 550 2.11 -10.70 6.62
CA MET A 550 2.66 -11.29 7.86
C MET A 550 2.15 -12.72 8.13
N ASN A 551 0.98 -13.10 7.62
CA ASN A 551 0.58 -14.50 7.65
C ASN A 551 1.44 -15.36 6.71
N ASP A 552 1.88 -14.83 5.57
CA ASP A 552 2.79 -15.53 4.66
C ASP A 552 4.16 -15.78 5.34
N PHE A 553 4.64 -14.87 6.21
CA PHE A 553 5.83 -15.12 7.05
C PHE A 553 5.64 -16.35 7.97
N CYS A 554 4.47 -16.48 8.59
CA CYS A 554 4.18 -17.64 9.42
C CYS A 554 4.14 -18.94 8.59
N ASP A 555 3.61 -18.89 7.37
CA ASP A 555 3.54 -20.04 6.47
C ASP A 555 4.93 -20.47 5.98
N GLU A 556 5.86 -19.53 5.80
CA GLU A 556 7.23 -19.78 5.32
C GLU A 556 8.23 -20.10 6.43
N GLN A 557 7.94 -19.75 7.70
CA GLN A 557 8.90 -19.94 8.78
C GLN A 557 9.18 -21.42 9.07
N LYS A 558 10.43 -21.87 8.89
CA LYS A 558 10.86 -23.23 9.21
C LYS A 558 10.87 -23.50 10.72
N ASP A 559 10.93 -24.79 11.09
CA ASP A 559 10.89 -25.21 12.48
C ASP A 559 12.03 -24.69 13.35
N ASN A 560 13.20 -24.47 12.77
CA ASN A 560 14.34 -23.85 13.46
C ASN A 560 14.22 -22.32 13.60
N GLY A 561 13.22 -21.69 12.99
CA GLY A 561 12.95 -20.26 13.06
C GLY A 561 13.42 -19.45 11.86
N VAL A 562 14.24 -20.01 10.95
CA VAL A 562 14.71 -19.28 9.77
C VAL A 562 13.54 -18.90 8.85
N LEU A 563 13.66 -17.71 8.25
CA LEU A 563 12.76 -17.17 7.24
C LEU A 563 13.52 -16.99 5.93
N PRO A 564 12.87 -17.08 4.77
CA PRO A 564 13.51 -16.72 3.51
C PRO A 564 13.50 -15.20 3.31
N CYS A 565 14.41 -14.69 2.49
CA CYS A 565 14.47 -13.25 2.17
C CYS A 565 13.39 -12.80 1.19
N ILE A 566 12.73 -13.74 0.49
CA ILE A 566 11.58 -13.53 -0.42
C ILE A 566 10.37 -14.25 0.15
N ILE A 567 9.24 -13.56 0.33
CA ILE A 567 8.01 -14.13 0.88
C ILE A 567 6.79 -13.65 0.07
N PRO A 568 5.92 -14.56 -0.41
CA PRO A 568 6.05 -16.02 -0.43
C PRO A 568 7.20 -16.48 -1.35
N THR A 569 7.68 -17.71 -1.15
CA THR A 569 8.71 -18.30 -2.01
C THR A 569 8.38 -19.73 -2.41
N SER A 570 8.88 -20.16 -3.58
CA SER A 570 8.81 -21.55 -4.01
C SER A 570 9.73 -22.46 -3.19
N VAL A 571 11.04 -22.17 -3.25
CA VAL A 571 12.10 -22.88 -2.49
C VAL A 571 13.30 -21.95 -2.23
N TRP A 572 13.29 -20.74 -2.81
CA TRP A 572 14.43 -19.84 -2.90
C TRP A 572 14.55 -18.94 -1.66
N GLY A 573 15.77 -18.53 -1.31
CA GLY A 573 15.98 -17.47 -0.34
C GLY A 573 16.18 -17.90 1.11
N TYR A 574 16.29 -19.20 1.41
CA TYR A 574 16.61 -19.70 2.76
C TYR A 574 18.12 -19.78 3.01
N ASP A 575 18.87 -20.32 2.04
CA ASP A 575 20.29 -20.64 2.21
C ASP A 575 21.21 -19.65 1.50
N TRP A 576 20.69 -18.90 0.52
CA TRP A 576 21.44 -17.95 -0.29
C TRP A 576 20.71 -16.62 -0.40
N ALA A 577 21.48 -15.54 -0.53
CA ALA A 577 21.00 -14.15 -0.58
C ALA A 577 20.06 -13.81 0.58
N ASN A 578 20.37 -14.25 1.80
CA ASN A 578 19.56 -14.12 2.98
C ASN A 578 20.38 -13.56 4.15
N GLY A 579 19.71 -12.93 5.07
CA GLY A 579 20.36 -12.36 6.25
C GLY A 579 19.39 -11.64 7.17
N VAL A 580 19.87 -11.38 8.38
CA VAL A 580 19.06 -10.69 9.39
C VAL A 580 18.65 -9.28 8.94
N ASP A 581 19.52 -8.60 8.20
CA ASP A 581 19.26 -7.27 7.66
C ASP A 581 18.12 -7.21 6.63
N TRP A 582 17.66 -8.34 6.09
CA TRP A 582 16.45 -8.50 5.28
C TRP A 582 15.28 -9.03 6.10
N THR A 583 15.47 -10.18 6.74
CA THR A 583 14.36 -10.92 7.38
C THR A 583 13.91 -10.35 8.73
N SER A 584 14.60 -9.32 9.27
CA SER A 584 14.10 -8.45 10.35
C SER A 584 12.75 -7.79 10.05
N ALA A 585 12.28 -7.84 8.81
CA ALA A 585 10.92 -7.48 8.43
C ALA A 585 9.86 -8.15 9.32
N VAL A 586 10.12 -9.38 9.80
CA VAL A 586 9.21 -10.12 10.70
C VAL A 586 8.96 -9.39 12.02
N ALA A 587 9.93 -8.63 12.51
CA ALA A 587 9.84 -7.85 13.74
C ALA A 587 9.51 -6.38 13.46
N ILE A 588 10.19 -5.76 12.49
CA ILE A 588 10.08 -4.33 12.20
C ILE A 588 8.68 -3.97 11.69
N ILE A 589 8.12 -4.72 10.74
CA ILE A 589 6.82 -4.36 10.14
C ILE A 589 5.68 -4.41 11.18
N PRO A 590 5.49 -5.47 11.97
CA PRO A 590 4.45 -5.48 13.01
C PRO A 590 4.66 -4.41 14.08
N TRP A 591 5.92 -4.07 14.40
CA TRP A 591 6.25 -3.01 15.34
C TRP A 591 5.88 -1.63 14.80
N GLU A 592 6.22 -1.31 13.54
CA GLU A 592 5.85 -0.03 12.91
C GLU A 592 4.34 0.10 12.74
N ILE A 593 3.63 -0.96 12.39
CA ILE A 593 2.16 -0.95 12.34
C ILE A 593 1.58 -0.64 13.73
N TYR A 594 2.11 -1.25 14.80
CA TYR A 594 1.72 -0.88 16.16
C TYR A 594 2.00 0.59 16.48
N ARG A 595 3.18 1.11 16.12
CA ARG A 595 3.53 2.52 16.35
C ARG A 595 2.57 3.46 15.64
N PHE A 596 2.24 3.20 14.37
CA PHE A 596 1.42 4.07 13.53
C PHE A 596 -0.09 3.96 13.81
N TYR A 597 -0.59 2.77 14.10
CA TYR A 597 -2.03 2.57 14.31
C TYR A 597 -2.42 2.45 15.79
N GLY A 598 -1.48 2.21 16.70
CA GLY A 598 -1.76 1.90 18.10
C GLY A 598 -2.54 0.59 18.28
N ASP A 599 -2.51 -0.30 17.27
CA ASP A 599 -3.18 -1.61 17.27
C ASP A 599 -2.18 -2.72 17.56
N THR A 600 -2.40 -3.45 18.63
CA THR A 600 -1.51 -4.53 19.05
C THR A 600 -1.81 -5.87 18.38
N THR A 601 -2.87 -5.97 17.58
CA THR A 601 -3.39 -7.25 17.06
C THR A 601 -2.35 -7.97 16.21
N LEU A 602 -1.75 -7.28 15.23
CA LEU A 602 -0.73 -7.86 14.38
C LEU A 602 0.52 -8.24 15.18
N LEU A 603 1.04 -7.33 16.00
CA LEU A 603 2.24 -7.55 16.80
C LEU A 603 2.06 -8.75 17.77
N ARG A 604 0.87 -8.88 18.37
CA ARG A 604 0.54 -10.01 19.24
C ARG A 604 0.51 -11.33 18.47
N ARG A 605 -0.09 -11.34 17.30
CA ARG A 605 -0.13 -12.51 16.40
C ARG A 605 1.27 -12.95 15.99
N MET A 606 2.15 -12.00 15.67
CA MET A 606 3.53 -12.26 15.21
C MET A 606 4.51 -12.55 16.35
N TYR A 607 4.14 -12.35 17.61
CA TYR A 607 5.05 -12.48 18.76
C TYR A 607 5.79 -13.82 18.79
N GLY A 608 5.08 -14.94 18.57
CA GLY A 608 5.66 -16.28 18.53
C GLY A 608 6.65 -16.47 17.38
N ALA A 609 6.33 -15.96 16.20
CA ALA A 609 7.20 -16.02 15.04
C ALA A 609 8.47 -15.18 15.23
N ILE A 610 8.34 -13.96 15.78
CA ILE A 610 9.49 -13.09 16.11
C ILE A 610 10.39 -13.79 17.14
N LYS A 611 9.81 -14.36 18.19
CA LYS A 611 10.55 -15.08 19.23
C LYS A 611 11.35 -16.25 18.66
N LYS A 612 10.72 -17.06 17.81
CA LYS A 612 11.34 -18.19 17.12
C LYS A 612 12.48 -17.74 16.19
N TYR A 613 12.28 -16.64 15.47
CA TYR A 613 13.28 -16.05 14.60
C TYR A 613 14.49 -15.50 15.39
N VAL A 614 14.27 -14.75 16.46
CA VAL A 614 15.34 -14.24 17.34
C VAL A 614 16.15 -15.38 17.93
N SER A 615 15.51 -16.49 18.35
CA SER A 615 16.21 -17.68 18.84
C SER A 615 17.09 -18.33 17.77
N TYR A 616 16.66 -18.31 16.50
CA TYR A 616 17.49 -18.77 15.39
C TYR A 616 18.74 -17.90 15.24
N ILE A 617 18.59 -16.57 15.21
CA ILE A 617 19.75 -15.65 15.08
C ILE A 617 20.70 -15.83 16.27
N GLU A 618 20.18 -15.97 17.49
CA GLU A 618 21.00 -16.22 18.68
C GLU A 618 21.83 -17.51 18.53
N SER A 619 21.26 -18.58 17.98
CA SER A 619 21.92 -19.88 17.80
C SER A 619 23.07 -19.87 16.78
N ILE A 620 23.02 -18.94 15.79
CA ILE A 620 24.08 -18.79 14.77
C ILE A 620 25.05 -17.67 15.08
N SER A 621 24.82 -16.90 16.15
CA SER A 621 25.67 -15.79 16.56
C SER A 621 26.89 -16.25 17.36
N THR A 622 28.01 -15.55 17.22
CA THR A 622 29.24 -15.77 18.00
C THR A 622 29.52 -14.54 18.84
N ASN A 623 29.65 -14.71 20.16
CA ASN A 623 29.90 -13.60 21.11
C ASN A 623 28.83 -12.47 20.94
N HIS A 624 27.59 -12.81 20.73
CA HIS A 624 26.48 -11.89 20.51
C HIS A 624 26.56 -11.06 19.20
N LEU A 625 27.40 -11.42 18.24
CA LEU A 625 27.52 -10.81 16.92
C LEU A 625 27.20 -11.84 15.85
N THR A 626 26.68 -11.38 14.71
CA THR A 626 26.39 -12.20 13.53
C THR A 626 26.87 -11.52 12.26
N ASP A 627 27.43 -12.32 11.34
CA ASP A 627 27.80 -11.90 9.98
C ASP A 627 26.81 -12.45 8.92
N TRP A 628 25.71 -13.08 9.38
CA TRP A 628 24.65 -13.53 8.51
C TRP A 628 23.81 -12.36 8.03
N GLY A 629 24.14 -11.82 6.85
CA GLY A 629 23.55 -10.66 6.24
C GLY A 629 24.07 -10.40 4.84
N LEU A 630 23.39 -9.53 4.11
CA LEU A 630 23.77 -9.07 2.78
C LEU A 630 24.55 -7.75 2.81
N GLY A 631 24.49 -7.04 3.94
CA GLY A 631 25.13 -5.74 4.12
C GLY A 631 24.42 -4.60 3.39
N ASP A 632 25.09 -3.47 3.27
CA ASP A 632 24.54 -2.27 2.64
C ASP A 632 24.47 -2.44 1.10
N TRP A 633 23.32 -2.86 0.58
CA TRP A 633 23.13 -3.26 -0.82
C TRP A 633 23.16 -2.05 -1.76
N VAL A 634 23.87 -2.19 -2.89
CA VAL A 634 24.05 -1.16 -3.92
C VAL A 634 24.55 0.20 -3.37
N PRO A 635 25.64 0.25 -2.59
CA PRO A 635 26.24 1.51 -2.19
C PRO A 635 26.85 2.25 -3.38
N VAL A 636 27.07 3.56 -3.25
CA VAL A 636 27.70 4.34 -4.32
C VAL A 636 29.15 3.89 -4.55
N ARG A 637 29.97 3.87 -3.47
CA ARG A 637 31.42 3.55 -3.51
C ARG A 637 31.81 2.61 -2.37
N SER A 638 31.40 2.94 -1.14
CA SER A 638 31.94 2.37 0.09
C SER A 638 31.14 1.15 0.54
N LYS A 639 31.81 0.04 0.75
CA LYS A 639 31.19 -1.16 1.34
C LYS A 639 31.29 -1.11 2.87
N SER A 640 30.17 -1.35 3.52
CA SER A 640 30.09 -1.41 4.98
C SER A 640 30.40 -2.80 5.53
N ASN A 641 30.83 -2.87 6.78
CA ASN A 641 31.12 -4.12 7.47
C ASN A 641 29.82 -4.89 7.75
N ILE A 642 29.70 -6.09 7.16
CA ILE A 642 28.48 -6.92 7.25
C ILE A 642 28.21 -7.35 8.70
N THR A 643 29.24 -7.72 9.48
CA THR A 643 29.05 -8.11 10.87
C THR A 643 28.48 -6.95 11.71
N LEU A 644 28.86 -5.71 11.41
CA LEU A 644 28.30 -4.53 12.07
C LEU A 644 26.83 -4.35 11.68
N THR A 645 26.52 -4.30 10.37
CA THR A 645 25.17 -4.05 9.89
C THR A 645 24.18 -5.14 10.33
N SER A 646 24.57 -6.40 10.20
CA SER A 646 23.74 -7.56 10.61
C SER A 646 23.52 -7.62 12.12
N SER A 647 24.58 -7.34 12.93
CA SER A 647 24.43 -7.32 14.39
C SER A 647 23.55 -6.17 14.88
N ILE A 648 23.50 -5.03 14.17
CA ILE A 648 22.58 -3.93 14.47
C ILE A 648 21.12 -4.36 14.26
N TYR A 649 20.81 -5.09 13.20
CA TYR A 649 19.46 -5.62 13.00
C TYR A 649 19.10 -6.70 14.01
N TYR A 650 20.04 -7.59 14.37
CA TYR A 650 19.84 -8.54 15.48
C TYR A 650 19.49 -7.82 16.78
N TYR A 651 20.24 -6.76 17.13
CA TYR A 651 19.91 -5.92 18.29
C TYR A 651 18.52 -5.32 18.20
N THR A 652 18.14 -4.81 17.02
CA THR A 652 16.83 -4.18 16.77
C THR A 652 15.69 -5.16 16.99
N ASP A 653 15.79 -6.37 16.45
CA ASP A 653 14.78 -7.43 16.61
C ASP A 653 14.61 -7.83 18.08
N VAL A 654 15.71 -7.97 18.80
CA VAL A 654 15.71 -8.27 20.25
C VAL A 654 15.06 -7.13 21.04
N CYS A 655 15.35 -5.87 20.70
CA CYS A 655 14.72 -4.71 21.34
C CYS A 655 13.21 -4.65 21.08
N ILE A 656 12.76 -4.93 19.86
CA ILE A 656 11.34 -5.00 19.51
C ILE A 656 10.67 -6.10 20.32
N LEU A 657 11.26 -7.27 20.37
CA LEU A 657 10.72 -8.41 21.12
C LEU A 657 10.64 -8.13 22.63
N ALA A 658 11.66 -7.45 23.21
CA ALA A 658 11.65 -7.03 24.61
C ALA A 658 10.53 -6.01 24.89
N LYS A 659 10.34 -5.02 23.99
CA LYS A 659 9.27 -4.02 24.08
C LYS A 659 7.88 -4.68 23.94
N ALA A 660 7.71 -5.60 23.00
CA ALA A 660 6.48 -6.37 22.79
C ALA A 660 6.17 -7.27 24.00
N ALA A 661 7.16 -7.97 24.56
CA ALA A 661 7.00 -8.77 25.77
C ALA A 661 6.51 -7.93 26.97
N ARG A 662 7.08 -6.74 27.15
CA ARG A 662 6.63 -5.81 28.19
C ARG A 662 5.19 -5.35 27.94
N LEU A 663 4.85 -5.00 26.70
CA LEU A 663 3.50 -4.56 26.30
C LEU A 663 2.46 -5.63 26.58
N PHE A 664 2.82 -6.91 26.43
CA PHE A 664 1.89 -8.04 26.62
C PHE A 664 1.93 -8.64 28.01
N GLY A 665 2.79 -8.14 28.91
CA GLY A 665 2.92 -8.62 30.30
C GLY A 665 3.73 -9.91 30.45
N TYR A 666 4.57 -10.27 29.46
CA TYR A 666 5.46 -11.44 29.50
C TYR A 666 6.76 -11.05 30.23
N ALA A 667 6.74 -11.02 31.56
CA ALA A 667 7.79 -10.46 32.38
C ALA A 667 9.16 -11.16 32.23
N GLU A 668 9.16 -12.50 32.15
CA GLU A 668 10.37 -13.31 31.95
C GLU A 668 11.02 -13.02 30.60
N ASP A 669 10.24 -13.04 29.53
CA ASP A 669 10.71 -12.72 28.18
C ASP A 669 11.23 -11.27 28.13
N ALA A 670 10.52 -10.31 28.72
CA ALA A 670 10.96 -8.91 28.77
C ALA A 670 12.32 -8.75 29.48
N SER A 671 12.53 -9.46 30.59
CA SER A 671 13.81 -9.45 31.31
C SER A 671 14.94 -10.09 30.49
N TYR A 672 14.67 -11.26 29.93
CA TYR A 672 15.65 -11.99 29.11
C TYR A 672 16.10 -11.17 27.90
N TYR A 673 15.15 -10.68 27.09
CA TYR A 673 15.47 -9.93 25.86
C TYR A 673 16.06 -8.55 26.13
N ASN A 674 15.72 -7.87 27.22
CA ASN A 674 16.43 -6.65 27.62
C ASN A 674 17.91 -6.95 27.95
N THR A 675 18.18 -8.06 28.65
CA THR A 675 19.55 -8.47 28.98
C THR A 675 20.33 -8.86 27.74
N LEU A 676 19.69 -9.59 26.80
CA LEU A 676 20.30 -9.98 25.52
C LEU A 676 20.60 -8.74 24.66
N ALA A 677 19.65 -7.81 24.54
CA ALA A 677 19.86 -6.55 23.80
C ALA A 677 21.07 -5.77 24.35
N GLN A 678 21.21 -5.68 25.69
CA GLN A 678 22.34 -5.01 26.28
C GLN A 678 23.68 -5.69 25.93
N LYS A 679 23.72 -7.01 25.97
CA LYS A 679 24.94 -7.79 25.61
C LYS A 679 25.32 -7.58 24.14
N ILE A 680 24.35 -7.60 23.24
CA ILE A 680 24.57 -7.34 21.79
C ILE A 680 25.11 -5.92 21.60
N LYS A 681 24.49 -4.92 22.22
CA LYS A 681 24.93 -3.53 22.16
C LYS A 681 26.36 -3.34 22.66
N GLU A 682 26.69 -3.97 23.77
CA GLU A 682 28.07 -3.97 24.34
C GLU A 682 29.06 -4.65 23.39
N ALA A 683 28.70 -5.79 22.80
CA ALA A 683 29.54 -6.50 21.85
C ALA A 683 29.81 -5.67 20.59
N ILE A 684 28.79 -5.01 20.04
CA ILE A 684 28.91 -4.11 18.88
C ILE A 684 29.85 -2.95 19.20
N ASN A 685 29.63 -2.26 20.33
CA ASN A 685 30.47 -1.10 20.70
C ASN A 685 31.92 -1.50 21.03
N THR A 686 32.12 -2.63 21.68
CA THR A 686 33.44 -3.14 21.99
C THR A 686 34.22 -3.52 20.73
N SER A 687 33.54 -4.11 19.75
CA SER A 687 34.20 -4.63 18.54
C SER A 687 34.41 -3.56 17.46
N PHE A 688 33.55 -2.54 17.38
CA PHE A 688 33.54 -1.64 16.25
C PHE A 688 33.68 -0.15 16.57
N LEU A 689 33.39 0.30 17.80
CA LEU A 689 33.50 1.73 18.13
C LEU A 689 34.92 2.07 18.60
N ASN A 690 35.59 2.93 17.86
CA ASN A 690 36.78 3.64 18.37
C ASN A 690 36.32 4.88 19.15
N LYS A 691 36.37 4.81 20.48
CA LYS A 691 35.91 5.91 21.38
C LYS A 691 36.69 7.20 21.23
N GLU A 692 38.01 7.11 20.86
CA GLU A 692 38.82 8.31 20.67
C GLU A 692 38.36 9.12 19.46
N THR A 693 38.10 8.46 18.34
CA THR A 693 37.76 9.08 17.08
C THR A 693 36.24 9.22 16.86
N GLY A 694 35.40 8.45 17.56
CA GLY A 694 33.96 8.35 17.28
C GLY A 694 33.61 7.61 16.00
N ILE A 695 34.49 6.75 15.50
CA ILE A 695 34.34 6.01 14.25
C ILE A 695 33.95 4.56 14.52
N TYR A 696 32.94 4.07 13.82
CA TYR A 696 32.58 2.66 13.77
C TYR A 696 33.26 2.01 12.57
N ALA A 697 33.85 0.83 12.79
CA ALA A 697 34.48 0.00 11.76
C ALA A 697 35.35 0.79 10.77
N GLY A 698 35.01 0.85 9.49
CA GLY A 698 35.71 1.59 8.44
C GLY A 698 35.35 3.07 8.35
N GLY A 699 34.33 3.54 9.05
CA GLY A 699 33.89 4.94 9.07
C GLY A 699 33.14 5.37 7.82
N THR A 700 32.41 4.46 7.15
CA THR A 700 31.52 4.84 6.03
C THR A 700 30.30 5.60 6.55
N GLN A 701 29.59 6.32 5.68
CA GLN A 701 28.36 7.01 6.07
C GLN A 701 27.35 6.03 6.69
N THR A 702 27.19 4.83 6.14
CA THR A 702 26.32 3.78 6.67
C THR A 702 26.75 3.31 8.04
N GLU A 703 28.05 3.07 8.24
CA GLU A 703 28.62 2.59 9.53
C GLU A 703 28.53 3.61 10.65
N LEU A 704 28.38 4.89 10.34
CA LEU A 704 28.14 5.95 11.32
C LEU A 704 26.64 6.21 11.52
N ALA A 705 25.86 6.19 10.45
CA ALA A 705 24.42 6.49 10.49
C ALA A 705 23.59 5.40 11.17
N MET A 706 23.84 4.12 10.87
CA MET A 706 23.06 3.01 11.44
C MET A 706 23.16 2.91 12.97
N PRO A 707 24.35 2.96 13.61
CA PRO A 707 24.45 2.95 15.08
C PRO A 707 23.71 4.12 15.74
N LEU A 708 23.72 5.32 15.14
CA LEU A 708 22.96 6.48 15.62
C LEU A 708 21.45 6.24 15.51
N TYR A 709 20.99 5.81 14.34
CA TYR A 709 19.57 5.61 14.05
C TYR A 709 18.94 4.52 14.94
N TRP A 710 19.62 3.39 15.10
CA TRP A 710 19.13 2.24 15.87
C TRP A 710 19.45 2.31 17.38
N GLY A 711 20.07 3.41 17.86
CA GLY A 711 20.31 3.63 19.29
C GLY A 711 21.44 2.76 19.88
N ILE A 712 22.39 2.35 19.04
CA ILE A 712 23.58 1.55 19.45
C ILE A 712 24.61 2.42 20.18
N VAL A 713 24.82 3.64 19.70
CA VAL A 713 25.86 4.55 20.23
C VAL A 713 25.65 4.83 21.72
N PRO A 714 26.68 4.71 22.59
CA PRO A 714 26.59 5.18 23.96
C PRO A 714 26.29 6.67 24.05
N GLU A 715 25.52 7.10 25.04
CA GLU A 715 25.04 8.50 25.11
C GLU A 715 26.20 9.50 25.17
N GLU A 716 27.28 9.15 25.88
CA GLU A 716 28.49 9.95 25.98
C GLU A 716 29.24 10.13 24.66
N ASP A 717 29.17 9.16 23.74
CA ASP A 717 29.84 9.20 22.44
C ASP A 717 28.97 9.75 21.31
N LYS A 718 27.67 9.90 21.53
CA LYS A 718 26.66 10.20 20.50
C LYS A 718 26.97 11.49 19.73
N LYS A 719 27.31 12.57 20.44
CA LYS A 719 27.68 13.83 19.80
C LYS A 719 28.92 13.70 18.91
N LYS A 720 29.91 12.90 19.36
CA LYS A 720 31.12 12.68 18.60
C LYS A 720 30.88 11.89 17.32
N VAL A 721 30.13 10.81 17.41
CA VAL A 721 29.78 9.99 16.23
C VAL A 721 28.93 10.80 15.23
N ALA A 722 27.97 11.58 15.72
CA ALA A 722 27.15 12.44 14.88
C ALA A 722 27.98 13.53 14.17
N ALA A 723 28.94 14.13 14.87
CA ALA A 723 29.86 15.09 14.28
C ALA A 723 30.73 14.45 13.18
N ARG A 724 31.22 13.22 13.40
CA ARG A 724 31.97 12.48 12.36
C ARG A 724 31.11 12.17 11.13
N LEU A 725 29.85 11.80 11.32
CA LEU A 725 28.93 11.60 10.19
C LEU A 725 28.74 12.90 9.41
N HIS A 726 28.50 14.01 10.11
CA HIS A 726 28.35 15.34 9.48
C HIS A 726 29.63 15.74 8.71
N GLU A 727 30.81 15.67 9.33
CA GLU A 727 32.09 15.99 8.69
C GLU A 727 32.33 15.14 7.42
N LEU A 728 31.97 13.85 7.45
CA LEU A 728 32.12 12.96 6.31
C LEU A 728 31.19 13.36 5.17
N VAL A 729 29.93 13.68 5.47
CA VAL A 729 28.95 14.14 4.47
C VAL A 729 29.34 15.50 3.91
N GLU A 730 29.84 16.43 4.74
CA GLU A 730 30.34 17.72 4.29
C GLU A 730 31.56 17.57 3.38
N LYS A 731 32.50 16.70 3.70
CA LYS A 731 33.67 16.37 2.89
C LYS A 731 33.28 15.79 1.52
N ASP A 732 32.18 15.05 1.46
CA ASP A 732 31.60 14.53 0.20
C ASP A 732 30.71 15.57 -0.51
N ASP A 733 30.82 16.87 -0.15
CA ASP A 733 30.05 17.97 -0.72
C ASP A 733 28.53 17.73 -0.60
N TYR A 734 28.10 17.25 0.57
CA TYR A 734 26.71 16.89 0.91
C TYR A 734 26.10 15.84 -0.04
N HIS A 735 26.92 14.96 -0.62
CA HIS A 735 26.44 13.80 -1.36
C HIS A 735 26.39 12.55 -0.46
N LEU A 736 25.45 11.69 -0.76
CA LEU A 736 25.34 10.41 -0.08
C LEU A 736 26.37 9.39 -0.63
N ASP A 737 26.85 8.50 0.25
CA ASP A 737 27.61 7.30 -0.12
C ASP A 737 27.12 6.11 0.69
N VAL A 738 25.88 5.70 0.35
CA VAL A 738 25.13 4.65 1.04
C VAL A 738 24.47 3.72 0.04
N GLY A 739 24.17 2.51 0.52
CA GLY A 739 23.23 1.60 -0.13
C GLY A 739 21.88 1.60 0.60
N LEU A 740 21.16 0.49 0.49
CA LEU A 740 19.80 0.32 1.01
C LEU A 740 19.73 0.57 2.53
N LEU A 741 20.63 -0.03 3.33
CA LEU A 741 20.61 0.09 4.79
C LEU A 741 21.00 1.48 5.26
N GLY A 742 22.00 2.07 4.61
CA GLY A 742 22.44 3.43 4.92
C GLY A 742 21.40 4.47 4.53
N SER A 743 20.67 4.28 3.44
CA SER A 743 19.60 5.20 3.02
C SER A 743 18.45 5.27 4.03
N LYS A 744 18.14 4.16 4.72
CA LYS A 744 17.19 4.12 5.84
C LYS A 744 17.62 5.02 7.00
N ALA A 745 18.91 5.04 7.31
CA ALA A 745 19.43 5.65 8.53
C ALA A 745 19.91 7.09 8.35
N LEU A 746 20.56 7.43 7.23
CA LEU A 746 21.38 8.63 7.06
C LEU A 746 20.67 9.94 7.40
N LEU A 747 19.56 10.22 6.74
CA LEU A 747 18.85 11.49 6.88
C LEU A 747 18.29 11.68 8.30
N SER A 748 17.73 10.59 8.88
CA SER A 748 17.22 10.62 10.26
C SER A 748 18.33 10.71 11.29
N ALA A 749 19.44 9.97 11.10
CA ALA A 749 20.60 10.05 12.01
C ALA A 749 21.17 11.46 12.07
N LEU A 750 21.28 12.17 10.95
CA LEU A 750 21.69 13.56 10.91
C LEU A 750 20.66 14.48 11.60
N SER A 751 19.40 14.38 11.22
CA SER A 751 18.33 15.24 11.73
C SER A 751 18.14 15.13 13.23
N ASP A 752 18.09 13.91 13.77
CA ASP A 752 17.82 13.65 15.19
C ASP A 752 19.01 14.01 16.10
N ASN A 753 20.21 14.20 15.53
CA ASN A 753 21.42 14.50 16.27
C ASN A 753 21.95 15.93 16.03
N GLY A 754 21.09 16.86 15.58
CA GLY A 754 21.39 18.30 15.48
C GLY A 754 21.94 18.77 14.13
N TYR A 755 21.97 17.90 13.11
CA TYR A 755 22.49 18.20 11.78
C TYR A 755 21.38 18.16 10.71
N ALA A 756 20.19 18.68 11.03
CA ALA A 756 19.04 18.69 10.11
C ALA A 756 19.32 19.51 8.82
N GLU A 757 20.13 20.57 8.90
CA GLU A 757 20.57 21.33 7.71
C GLU A 757 21.42 20.45 6.78
N THR A 758 22.30 19.60 7.33
CA THR A 758 23.10 18.65 6.54
C THR A 758 22.20 17.63 5.87
N ALA A 759 21.23 17.07 6.60
CA ALA A 759 20.26 16.13 6.03
C ALA A 759 19.43 16.76 4.89
N TYR A 760 19.02 18.03 5.07
CA TYR A 760 18.31 18.78 4.03
C TYR A 760 19.18 19.00 2.79
N LYS A 761 20.45 19.38 2.95
CA LYS A 761 21.38 19.55 1.82
C LYS A 761 21.59 18.24 1.05
N VAL A 762 21.69 17.10 1.74
CA VAL A 762 21.77 15.79 1.09
C VAL A 762 20.48 15.48 0.32
N ALA A 763 19.32 15.69 0.94
CA ALA A 763 18.02 15.42 0.32
C ALA A 763 17.71 16.33 -0.88
N SER A 764 18.25 17.56 -0.91
CA SER A 764 18.05 18.55 -1.97
C SER A 764 19.16 18.58 -3.04
N GLN A 765 20.14 17.65 -2.98
CA GLN A 765 21.14 17.50 -4.03
C GLN A 765 20.50 17.09 -5.37
N ASP A 766 21.06 17.63 -6.47
CA ASP A 766 20.61 17.34 -7.83
C ASP A 766 21.76 16.92 -8.77
N THR A 767 22.96 16.74 -8.24
CA THR A 767 24.13 16.17 -8.88
C THR A 767 24.37 14.74 -8.39
N TYR A 768 25.14 13.96 -9.13
CA TYR A 768 25.45 12.55 -8.80
C TYR A 768 26.37 12.44 -7.58
N PRO A 769 26.11 11.56 -6.63
CA PRO A 769 24.92 10.70 -6.45
C PRO A 769 23.83 11.37 -5.60
N SER A 770 22.60 11.37 -6.07
CA SER A 770 21.44 11.90 -5.32
C SER A 770 20.11 11.46 -5.96
N TRP A 771 19.00 11.57 -5.19
CA TRP A 771 17.66 11.43 -5.76
C TRP A 771 17.37 12.46 -6.85
N GLY A 772 17.84 13.72 -6.68
CA GLY A 772 17.65 14.78 -7.65
C GLY A 772 18.34 14.53 -8.99
N TYR A 773 19.47 13.82 -8.97
CA TYR A 773 20.18 13.45 -10.19
C TYR A 773 19.31 12.57 -11.11
N TRP A 774 18.56 11.60 -10.55
CA TRP A 774 17.65 10.78 -11.35
C TRP A 774 16.62 11.60 -12.11
N PHE A 775 16.05 12.63 -11.46
CA PHE A 775 15.03 13.49 -12.08
C PHE A 775 15.59 14.41 -13.15
N LYS A 776 16.86 14.83 -13.03
CA LYS A 776 17.57 15.53 -14.11
C LYS A 776 17.80 14.64 -15.34
N GLN A 777 17.88 13.33 -15.14
CA GLN A 777 17.96 12.35 -16.22
C GLN A 777 16.59 11.89 -16.74
N GLY A 778 15.49 12.50 -16.26
CA GLY A 778 14.13 12.22 -16.75
C GLY A 778 13.37 11.12 -15.99
N ALA A 779 13.85 10.67 -14.84
CA ALA A 779 13.17 9.68 -14.02
C ALA A 779 11.77 10.16 -13.57
N THR A 780 10.84 9.23 -13.50
CA THR A 780 9.48 9.44 -12.98
C THR A 780 9.19 8.59 -11.75
N THR A 781 10.10 7.70 -11.42
CA THR A 781 10.10 6.72 -10.34
C THR A 781 11.48 6.69 -9.69
N LEU A 782 11.63 6.04 -8.54
CA LEU A 782 12.93 5.77 -7.93
C LEU A 782 13.62 4.61 -8.65
N HIS A 783 14.93 4.66 -8.70
CA HIS A 783 15.77 3.62 -9.31
C HIS A 783 16.39 2.70 -8.25
N GLU A 784 16.79 1.52 -8.67
CA GLU A 784 17.54 0.56 -7.86
C GLU A 784 19.01 0.96 -7.70
N ASN A 785 19.57 1.74 -8.63
CA ASN A 785 20.96 2.14 -8.60
C ASN A 785 21.10 3.67 -8.61
N TRP A 786 22.10 4.19 -7.89
CA TRP A 786 22.41 5.62 -7.92
C TRP A 786 22.86 6.08 -9.30
N ARG A 787 23.52 5.19 -10.04
CA ARG A 787 23.90 5.43 -11.45
C ARG A 787 22.70 5.28 -12.37
N THR A 788 22.62 6.10 -13.42
CA THR A 788 21.56 6.07 -14.43
C THR A 788 22.01 5.44 -15.76
N ASP A 789 23.26 4.99 -15.83
CA ASP A 789 23.84 4.31 -17.00
C ASP A 789 23.95 2.78 -16.84
N VAL A 790 23.35 2.21 -15.79
CA VAL A 790 23.29 0.76 -15.57
C VAL A 790 22.14 0.20 -16.39
N VAL A 791 22.48 -0.39 -17.54
CA VAL A 791 21.51 -0.88 -18.52
C VAL A 791 21.36 -2.41 -18.53
N ILE A 792 22.00 -3.11 -17.61
CA ILE A 792 21.93 -4.57 -17.43
C ILE A 792 21.62 -4.83 -15.96
N ASP A 793 20.67 -5.75 -15.68
CA ASP A 793 20.28 -6.18 -14.34
C ASP A 793 20.01 -5.02 -13.37
N ASN A 794 19.07 -4.16 -13.75
CA ASN A 794 18.73 -2.95 -12.99
C ASN A 794 17.27 -2.54 -13.19
N SER A 795 16.58 -2.17 -12.13
CA SER A 795 15.23 -1.64 -12.19
C SER A 795 15.20 -0.11 -12.14
N TYR A 796 14.39 0.49 -13.01
CA TYR A 796 14.11 1.92 -13.01
C TYR A 796 12.79 2.25 -12.29
N ASN A 797 12.22 1.26 -11.57
CA ASN A 797 11.05 1.44 -10.71
C ASN A 797 11.17 0.55 -9.46
N HIS A 798 11.92 1.04 -8.48
CA HIS A 798 12.31 0.30 -7.27
C HIS A 798 12.07 1.12 -6.02
N ILE A 799 11.73 0.48 -4.88
CA ILE A 799 11.38 1.20 -3.66
C ILE A 799 12.48 1.24 -2.59
N MET A 800 13.57 0.50 -2.77
CA MET A 800 14.60 0.34 -1.72
C MET A 800 15.22 1.64 -1.20
N PHE A 801 15.27 2.70 -2.00
CA PHE A 801 15.72 4.03 -1.58
C PHE A 801 14.57 4.98 -1.19
N GLY A 802 13.39 4.42 -0.87
CA GLY A 802 12.17 5.17 -0.61
C GLY A 802 12.01 5.75 0.80
N GLU A 803 12.92 5.51 1.73
CA GLU A 803 12.84 6.06 3.10
C GLU A 803 12.82 7.59 3.14
N ILE A 804 13.38 8.24 2.13
CA ILE A 804 13.31 9.70 2.00
C ILE A 804 11.85 10.20 2.03
N GLY A 805 10.88 9.42 1.53
CA GLY A 805 9.46 9.73 1.63
C GLY A 805 8.97 9.86 3.08
N ALA A 806 9.42 8.98 3.98
CA ALA A 806 9.13 9.09 5.41
C ALA A 806 9.89 10.25 6.06
N TRP A 807 11.15 10.47 5.68
CA TRP A 807 11.96 11.56 6.21
C TRP A 807 11.35 12.94 5.92
N LEU A 808 10.70 13.13 4.79
CA LEU A 808 9.98 14.37 4.49
C LEU A 808 8.96 14.71 5.59
N TYR A 809 8.21 13.70 6.10
CA TYR A 809 7.26 13.91 7.19
C TYR A 809 7.94 14.04 8.55
N LYS A 810 8.82 13.09 8.91
CA LYS A 810 9.40 13.00 10.27
C LYS A 810 10.61 13.92 10.49
N GLY A 811 11.46 14.09 9.48
CA GLY A 811 12.68 14.91 9.57
C GLY A 811 12.42 16.37 9.23
N LEU A 812 11.84 16.65 8.05
CA LEU A 812 11.59 18.01 7.59
C LEU A 812 10.27 18.57 8.17
N GLY A 813 9.18 17.81 8.05
CA GLY A 813 7.88 18.18 8.62
C GLY A 813 7.81 18.06 10.14
N GLY A 814 8.69 17.30 10.75
CA GLY A 814 8.82 17.13 12.19
C GLY A 814 7.75 16.26 12.84
N ILE A 815 6.94 15.53 12.07
CA ILE A 815 5.86 14.68 12.61
C ILE A 815 6.46 13.36 13.10
N GLN A 816 6.57 13.18 14.41
CA GLN A 816 7.15 11.99 15.04
C GLN A 816 6.14 11.32 15.99
N ILE A 817 6.26 10.00 16.13
CA ILE A 817 5.41 9.21 17.04
C ILE A 817 6.04 9.22 18.44
N ASP A 818 5.24 9.54 19.45
CA ASP A 818 5.62 9.30 20.84
C ASP A 818 5.48 7.80 21.15
N GLU A 819 6.58 7.10 21.40
CA GLU A 819 6.57 5.67 21.73
C GLU A 819 5.74 5.32 22.96
N LYS A 820 5.52 6.28 23.88
CA LYS A 820 4.67 6.10 25.07
C LYS A 820 3.18 6.18 24.73
N HIS A 821 2.85 6.82 23.59
CA HIS A 821 1.48 7.06 23.15
C HIS A 821 1.33 6.75 21.65
N PRO A 822 1.48 5.46 21.25
CA PRO A 822 1.46 5.05 19.85
C PRO A 822 0.13 5.39 19.17
N GLY A 823 0.12 5.30 17.84
CA GLY A 823 -1.05 5.61 17.01
C GLY A 823 -1.34 7.11 16.94
N PHE A 824 -0.36 7.97 17.19
CA PHE A 824 -0.54 9.44 17.21
C PHE A 824 -1.52 9.93 18.29
N LYS A 825 -1.65 9.17 19.38
CA LYS A 825 -2.42 9.61 20.54
C LYS A 825 -1.79 10.86 21.15
N HIS A 826 -0.47 10.93 21.18
CA HIS A 826 0.32 12.13 21.42
C HIS A 826 1.34 12.28 20.29
N ILE A 827 1.46 13.48 19.73
CA ILE A 827 2.27 13.76 18.54
C ILE A 827 3.49 14.58 18.98
N LEU A 828 4.69 14.14 18.60
CA LEU A 828 5.88 14.97 18.75
C LEU A 828 6.10 15.77 17.46
N LEU A 829 6.18 17.10 17.61
CA LEU A 829 6.35 18.02 16.50
C LEU A 829 7.71 18.73 16.61
N LYS A 830 8.65 18.35 15.74
CA LYS A 830 10.01 18.91 15.67
C LYS A 830 10.34 19.36 14.25
N PRO A 831 9.62 20.34 13.69
CA PRO A 831 9.84 20.77 12.32
C PRO A 831 11.19 21.42 12.14
N PHE A 832 11.79 21.21 10.95
CA PHE A 832 12.95 21.94 10.47
C PHE A 832 12.53 22.96 9.39
N PHE A 833 13.13 24.15 9.38
CA PHE A 833 12.77 25.27 8.50
C PHE A 833 13.98 25.71 7.65
N PRO A 834 14.25 25.05 6.49
CA PRO A 834 15.37 25.42 5.63
C PRO A 834 15.30 26.88 5.19
N ALA A 835 16.44 27.56 5.08
CA ALA A 835 16.51 28.99 4.77
C ALA A 835 15.99 29.32 3.36
N ASP A 836 16.16 28.41 2.41
CA ASP A 836 15.75 28.55 1.00
C ASP A 836 14.33 28.04 0.72
N MET A 837 13.61 27.60 1.77
CA MET A 837 12.24 27.12 1.65
C MET A 837 11.26 28.14 2.23
N ASN A 838 10.26 28.53 1.46
CA ASN A 838 9.31 29.59 1.81
C ASN A 838 8.00 29.07 2.41
N GLU A 839 7.60 27.85 2.06
CA GLU A 839 6.37 27.26 2.55
C GLU A 839 6.41 25.73 2.54
N LEU A 840 5.63 25.13 3.42
CA LEU A 840 5.36 23.70 3.49
C LEU A 840 3.94 23.45 3.94
N THR A 841 3.25 22.57 3.23
CA THR A 841 1.95 22.02 3.64
C THR A 841 2.04 20.51 3.75
N ILE A 842 1.65 19.98 4.90
CA ILE A 842 1.50 18.55 5.15
C ILE A 842 0.09 18.28 5.63
N ARG A 843 -0.53 17.24 5.08
CA ARG A 843 -1.77 16.68 5.63
C ARG A 843 -1.54 15.20 5.84
N TYR A 844 -1.81 14.74 7.05
CA TYR A 844 -1.68 13.32 7.40
C TYR A 844 -2.92 12.84 8.14
N ASN A 845 -3.57 11.81 7.60
CA ASN A 845 -4.80 11.24 8.17
C ASN A 845 -4.46 10.16 9.19
N THR A 846 -4.16 10.57 10.42
CA THR A 846 -3.85 9.66 11.53
C THR A 846 -5.04 8.75 11.86
N PRO A 847 -4.88 7.70 12.69
CA PRO A 847 -6.00 6.91 13.19
C PRO A 847 -7.10 7.75 13.89
N TYR A 848 -6.76 8.94 14.41
CA TYR A 848 -7.70 9.85 15.07
C TYR A 848 -8.34 10.87 14.12
N GLY A 849 -7.78 11.09 12.93
CA GLY A 849 -8.26 12.07 11.96
C GLY A 849 -7.10 12.90 11.37
N TRP A 850 -7.46 13.92 10.61
CA TRP A 850 -6.51 14.75 9.89
C TRP A 850 -5.66 15.63 10.81
N LEU A 851 -4.36 15.44 10.75
CA LEU A 851 -3.33 16.36 11.19
C LEU A 851 -2.97 17.23 9.99
N ASN A 852 -3.24 18.54 10.06
CA ASN A 852 -2.91 19.47 9.00
C ASN A 852 -1.83 20.43 9.51
N ILE A 853 -0.73 20.53 8.81
CA ILE A 853 0.37 21.43 9.12
C ILE A 853 0.58 22.33 7.91
N ASN A 854 0.68 23.63 8.14
CA ASN A 854 1.12 24.59 7.14
C ASN A 854 2.06 25.59 7.80
N TRP A 855 3.18 25.87 7.17
CA TRP A 855 3.98 27.03 7.56
C TRP A 855 4.39 27.86 6.34
N VAL A 856 4.49 29.17 6.58
CA VAL A 856 4.86 30.15 5.58
C VAL A 856 5.90 31.11 6.20
N ARG A 857 7.00 31.32 5.51
CA ARG A 857 8.02 32.29 5.86
C ARG A 857 7.50 33.70 5.56
N GLN A 858 7.29 34.50 6.61
CA GLN A 858 6.80 35.87 6.49
C GLN A 858 7.96 36.83 6.19
N THR A 859 9.08 36.64 6.86
CA THR A 859 10.35 37.33 6.68
C THR A 859 11.48 36.32 6.86
N ASN A 860 12.74 36.71 6.62
CA ASN A 860 13.88 35.81 6.87
C ASN A 860 13.90 35.26 8.30
N ASP A 861 13.34 35.99 9.26
CA ASP A 861 13.42 35.70 10.69
C ASP A 861 12.08 35.32 11.31
N CYS A 862 10.99 35.27 10.55
CA CYS A 862 9.66 34.99 11.08
C CYS A 862 8.92 33.97 10.22
N ILE A 863 8.42 32.91 10.87
CA ILE A 863 7.57 31.87 10.26
C ILE A 863 6.23 31.85 10.96
N ARG A 864 5.14 31.90 10.18
CA ARG A 864 3.82 31.55 10.67
C ARG A 864 3.62 30.06 10.50
N TYR A 865 3.42 29.35 11.61
CA TYR A 865 3.15 27.92 11.68
C TYR A 865 1.72 27.67 12.15
N THR A 866 0.92 27.02 11.32
CA THR A 866 -0.46 26.65 11.67
C THR A 866 -0.63 25.14 11.71
N ILE A 867 -1.41 24.65 12.66
CA ILE A 867 -1.66 23.23 12.86
C ILE A 867 -3.09 22.95 13.33
N ASP A 868 -3.72 21.93 12.71
CA ASP A 868 -4.97 21.35 13.20
C ASP A 868 -4.65 19.99 13.82
N ILE A 869 -4.90 19.82 15.10
CA ILE A 869 -4.65 18.57 15.86
C ILE A 869 -5.98 17.82 16.00
N PRO A 870 -6.02 16.50 15.64
CA PRO A 870 -7.25 15.70 15.65
C PRO A 870 -7.90 15.60 17.05
N ALA A 871 -9.22 15.35 17.07
CA ALA A 871 -9.96 15.15 18.30
C ALA A 871 -9.40 13.98 19.14
N GLY A 872 -9.37 14.16 20.46
CA GLY A 872 -8.89 13.14 21.39
C GLY A 872 -7.39 12.91 21.39
N THR A 873 -6.60 13.78 20.73
CA THR A 873 -5.14 13.76 20.72
C THR A 873 -4.54 15.05 21.27
N SER A 874 -3.23 15.06 21.45
CA SER A 874 -2.46 16.23 21.82
C SER A 874 -1.10 16.21 21.12
N ALA A 875 -0.39 17.34 21.15
CA ALA A 875 0.95 17.41 20.59
C ALA A 875 1.92 18.15 21.52
N THR A 876 3.19 17.78 21.47
CA THR A 876 4.30 18.57 22.00
C THR A 876 5.06 19.17 20.84
N PHE A 877 5.00 20.49 20.72
CA PHE A 877 5.76 21.24 19.73
C PHE A 877 7.11 21.67 20.33
N VAL A 878 8.19 21.28 19.65
CA VAL A 878 9.59 21.65 19.99
C VAL A 878 10.15 22.35 18.77
N PRO A 879 10.18 23.68 18.73
CA PRO A 879 10.77 24.41 17.62
C PRO A 879 12.25 24.05 17.50
N PHE A 880 12.68 23.73 16.28
CA PHE A 880 14.10 23.45 16.00
C PHE A 880 14.87 24.76 16.03
N THR A 881 15.56 25.02 17.12
CA THR A 881 16.49 26.12 17.24
C THR A 881 17.69 25.66 18.05
N MET A 882 18.86 26.13 17.62
CA MET A 882 20.21 25.84 18.14
C MET A 882 20.36 25.66 19.67
N PRO A 883 21.47 25.17 20.18
CA PRO A 883 21.79 24.14 21.16
C PRO A 883 21.22 24.24 22.58
N GLU A 884 20.28 25.11 22.88
CA GLU A 884 19.59 25.09 24.18
C GLU A 884 18.16 24.54 24.06
N PRO A 885 17.70 23.72 25.02
CA PRO A 885 16.33 23.20 24.98
C PRO A 885 15.35 24.35 25.17
N GLN A 886 14.76 24.80 24.07
CA GLN A 886 13.65 25.73 24.14
C GLN A 886 12.44 25.10 24.83
N LYS A 887 11.66 25.91 25.48
CA LYS A 887 10.44 25.53 26.20
C LYS A 887 9.49 24.87 25.23
N SER A 888 9.30 23.56 25.36
CA SER A 888 8.29 22.82 24.58
C SER A 888 6.90 23.38 24.87
N ILE A 889 6.06 23.40 23.83
CA ILE A 889 4.67 23.89 23.93
C ILE A 889 3.74 22.66 23.79
N THR A 890 2.90 22.43 24.79
CA THR A 890 1.86 21.42 24.68
C THR A 890 0.62 22.02 24.02
N LEU A 891 0.20 21.40 22.91
CA LEU A 891 -0.98 21.79 22.15
C LEU A 891 -2.06 20.72 22.33
N GLN A 892 -3.27 21.14 22.63
CA GLN A 892 -4.44 20.26 22.72
C GLN A 892 -5.08 20.06 21.35
N ALA A 893 -6.04 19.13 21.24
CA ALA A 893 -6.86 19.00 20.04
C ALA A 893 -7.47 20.36 19.66
N GLY A 894 -7.45 20.71 18.37
CA GLY A 894 -7.93 22.00 17.88
C GLY A 894 -6.99 22.65 16.88
N LYS A 895 -7.33 23.89 16.53
CA LYS A 895 -6.54 24.71 15.59
C LYS A 895 -5.62 25.63 16.37
N HIS A 896 -4.37 25.68 15.97
CA HIS A 896 -3.36 26.53 16.57
C HIS A 896 -2.61 27.32 15.51
N SER A 897 -2.20 28.54 15.84
CA SER A 897 -1.35 29.40 15.03
C SER A 897 -0.22 29.92 15.91
N LEU A 898 1.01 29.70 15.50
CA LEU A 898 2.23 30.11 16.19
C LEU A 898 3.03 31.04 15.26
N GLU A 899 3.48 32.15 15.81
CA GLU A 899 4.46 33.01 15.16
C GLU A 899 5.83 32.66 15.75
N LEU A 900 6.75 32.19 14.90
CA LEU A 900 8.09 31.75 15.28
C LEU A 900 9.07 32.80 14.84
N ASP A 901 9.67 33.53 15.81
CA ASP A 901 10.65 34.59 15.57
C ASP A 901 12.05 34.08 15.91
N PHE A 902 12.96 34.12 14.94
CA PHE A 902 14.34 33.64 15.06
C PHE A 902 15.34 34.75 15.46
N ILE A 903 14.97 36.06 15.46
CA ILE A 903 15.87 37.18 15.74
C ILE A 903 16.29 37.19 17.22
N HIS A 904 15.38 36.95 18.17
CA HIS A 904 15.71 36.99 19.57
C HIS A 904 16.62 35.86 20.06
N GLN A 905 16.91 34.88 19.20
CA GLN A 905 17.78 33.73 19.51
C GLN A 905 19.24 33.98 19.14
N LEU A 906 19.54 34.88 18.19
CA LEU A 906 20.89 35.23 17.78
C LEU A 906 21.53 36.30 18.69
N ILE A 907 20.74 37.07 19.40
CA ILE A 907 21.25 38.17 20.26
C ILE A 907 21.81 37.66 21.59
N ASN A 908 21.37 36.44 22.04
CA ASN A 908 21.91 35.81 23.26
C ASN A 908 23.13 34.92 23.04
N GLN A 909 23.69 34.87 21.84
CA GLN A 909 24.90 34.11 21.49
C GLN A 909 26.13 34.97 21.15
N ARG A 910 26.12 36.28 21.54
CA ARG A 910 27.32 37.14 21.49
C ARG A 910 27.93 37.39 22.85
#